data_304814520d5cd3e2c445f1e7511d5601
#
_entry.id   304814520d5cd3e2c445f1e7511d5601
#
_cell.length_a   1.000
_cell.length_b   1.000
_cell.length_c   1.000
_cell.angle_alpha   90.00
_cell.angle_beta   90.00
_cell.angle_gamma   90.00
#
_symmetry.space_group_name_H-M   'P 1'
#
loop_
_entity.id
_entity.type
_entity.pdbx_description
1 polymer ?
#
loop_
_entity_poly.entity_id
_entity_poly.type
_entity_poly.pdbx_seq_one_letter_code
_entity_poly.pdbx_strand_id
1 'polypeptide(L)'
;MSILLASALTSPVSAQIQTISSTGTVSGASTATAIGVVFSTPTIAISTSPAEDHAAVPQPWVLGDIAASGNKNVKFSVIRNQVKARKGDLYDRPDLDRDIQSILGLGNFERVAADITAMDKPVPEHLRSVAGASSAVKLTFFVTEKPLVKKIKFEGQKKISKGILSDLISLKPKDPLDLFKLKEDEEKIVEKYKEKGFLDATASSRIDKDTTTLQAFVTFIVNEGPKSKIFWVAVKGVKAFKQKKILKQMKNRRKKVFVEKDLKEDLKKIENFYLNRGFLDVKLSTPSILVSADKTRIYIDLSVDEGRPYRFGDTAFSGNLVYTSTELAKAVEYRRGKIFNQEKYEETIRAIQELYAEKGRLRARVSPVKSFNDKTGLMDVHFAIIEGDIVYIEHVDVEGNKVTKTYIFKREIVVRPGQIFQASRIRKSREKIMNLGFIDEVDIDIQSPTDPDKVDLTFDITEGKPGMLTMGAAYSSLDGLIGTLSLQHLNLLGRAQRASAQWSFGKRVQDYSLSWTTPWVRGKPVSLGIDLFNTRRINPFQTSINAYVQRNRGGTLRVGPRFQEDKYHLNFSYTYSGITIVNVQDQFRGSLTEGTSIYSSASMEFARDTRDSIWDPARGSRHAVGIELSGGPFQGDIHFFKPSLTNSSHLKLFSVEDYPLVLSLANRAAYITQFNETREVPVFNRFFLGGQDNLRGYSPTGEVGFPSGGKIFDVFTAELGFPLAREHHRTIVKVVGFVDIGTAWDNARSVSGRIGSGQRDIKTDAGLGIRFTTPAFPIRLDWGYGFNHRPGERLYQINFGLGPMF
;
A
#
# COMPACT_ATOMS: atom_id res chain seq x y z
N MET A 1 9.54 6.93 4.45
CA MET A 1 10.36 6.75 5.63
C MET A 1 10.26 8.01 6.47
N SER A 2 9.07 8.32 6.91
CA SER A 2 8.76 9.50 7.72
C SER A 2 7.50 9.21 8.55
N ILE A 3 7.57 8.20 9.42
CA ILE A 3 6.58 7.96 10.48
C ILE A 3 7.34 7.15 11.55
N LEU A 4 8.07 7.83 12.35
CA LEU A 4 8.58 7.36 13.64
C LEU A 4 9.18 8.58 14.33
N LEU A 5 8.36 9.27 15.09
CA LEU A 5 8.70 10.24 16.11
C LEU A 5 7.74 11.45 16.09
N ALA A 6 6.53 11.25 16.55
CA ALA A 6 5.69 12.33 17.03
C ALA A 6 4.60 11.76 17.97
N SER A 7 5.01 11.34 19.15
CA SER A 7 4.10 11.21 20.29
C SER A 7 4.91 11.19 21.58
N ALA A 8 5.22 12.33 22.11
CA ALA A 8 5.48 12.55 23.53
C ALA A 8 5.60 14.05 23.74
N LEU A 9 4.54 14.67 24.27
CA LEU A 9 4.57 15.83 25.17
C LEU A 9 3.14 16.41 25.26
N THR A 10 2.38 15.93 26.20
CA THR A 10 1.29 16.72 26.80
C THR A 10 1.39 16.56 28.33
N SER A 11 1.96 17.54 28.98
CA SER A 11 1.79 17.76 30.41
C SER A 11 0.58 18.68 30.64
N PRO A 12 -0.23 18.46 31.67
CA PRO A 12 -1.40 19.29 31.92
C PRO A 12 -1.00 20.60 32.59
N VAL A 13 -1.39 21.71 32.00
CA VAL A 13 -1.37 23.02 32.66
C VAL A 13 -2.73 23.24 33.33
N SER A 14 -2.73 23.32 34.63
CA SER A 14 -3.88 23.74 35.46
C SER A 14 -4.20 25.20 35.15
N ALA A 15 -5.41 25.47 34.67
CA ALA A 15 -5.92 26.84 34.55
C ALA A 15 -6.85 27.14 35.73
N GLN A 16 -6.49 28.08 36.57
CA GLN A 16 -7.33 28.73 37.60
C GLN A 16 -8.39 29.59 36.93
N ILE A 17 -9.63 29.38 37.32
CA ILE A 17 -10.75 30.21 36.93
C ILE A 17 -10.81 31.40 37.90
N GLN A 18 -10.58 32.62 37.41
CA GLN A 18 -10.99 33.84 38.10
C GLN A 18 -12.32 34.34 37.55
N THR A 19 -13.33 34.38 38.39
CA THR A 19 -14.61 34.99 38.18
C THR A 19 -14.47 36.53 38.29
N ILE A 20 -14.87 37.26 37.25
CA ILE A 20 -15.09 38.69 37.30
C ILE A 20 -16.58 38.93 36.96
N SER A 21 -17.31 39.39 37.92
CA SER A 21 -18.66 39.97 37.78
C SER A 21 -18.57 41.43 37.37
N SER A 22 -19.25 41.83 36.29
CA SER A 22 -19.61 43.21 36.08
C SER A 22 -20.99 43.31 35.43
N THR A 23 -21.87 43.90 36.17
CA THR A 23 -23.21 44.41 35.78
C THR A 23 -23.10 45.60 34.83
N GLY A 24 -23.84 45.55 33.74
CA GLY A 24 -23.97 46.69 32.84
C GLY A 24 -25.16 46.50 31.91
N THR A 25 -26.26 47.14 32.26
CA THR A 25 -27.50 47.29 31.50
C THR A 25 -27.32 48.21 30.31
N VAL A 26 -27.71 47.79 29.09
CA VAL A 26 -28.18 48.69 28.00
C VAL A 26 -29.23 47.97 27.17
N SER A 27 -30.38 48.63 27.05
CA SER A 27 -31.55 48.27 26.27
C SER A 27 -31.35 48.41 24.74
N GLY A 28 -31.90 47.49 23.97
CA GLY A 28 -32.02 47.66 22.52
C GLY A 28 -32.67 46.44 21.88
N ALA A 29 -33.93 46.53 21.57
CA ALA A 29 -34.71 45.49 20.96
C ALA A 29 -34.32 45.20 19.51
N SER A 30 -34.09 43.93 19.18
CA SER A 30 -34.24 43.42 17.83
C SER A 30 -34.55 41.90 17.92
N THR A 31 -35.74 41.59 17.43
CA THR A 31 -36.31 40.24 17.39
C THR A 31 -35.50 39.36 16.42
N ALA A 32 -34.74 38.40 16.95
CA ALA A 32 -34.24 37.26 16.20
C ALA A 32 -34.70 35.98 16.92
N THR A 33 -35.57 35.25 16.28
CA THR A 33 -36.07 33.94 16.77
C THR A 33 -34.95 32.93 16.77
N ALA A 34 -34.31 32.75 17.89
CA ALA A 34 -33.35 31.68 18.11
C ALA A 34 -34.12 30.41 18.45
N ILE A 35 -34.12 29.44 17.52
CA ILE A 35 -34.51 28.07 17.82
C ILE A 35 -33.38 27.48 18.66
N GLY A 36 -33.56 27.47 19.97
CA GLY A 36 -32.67 26.84 20.90
C GLY A 36 -32.80 25.32 20.78
N VAL A 37 -31.78 24.70 20.18
CA VAL A 37 -31.62 23.24 20.29
C VAL A 37 -31.05 22.94 21.67
N VAL A 38 -31.91 22.50 22.55
CA VAL A 38 -31.50 21.99 23.86
C VAL A 38 -30.80 20.67 23.65
N PHE A 39 -29.50 20.65 23.84
CA PHE A 39 -28.75 19.42 23.96
C PHE A 39 -29.11 18.75 25.29
N SER A 40 -30.01 17.76 25.27
CA SER A 40 -30.18 16.89 26.40
C SER A 40 -29.03 15.90 26.49
N THR A 41 -28.16 16.09 27.47
CA THR A 41 -27.29 15.00 27.95
C THR A 41 -28.16 13.78 28.24
N PRO A 42 -27.69 12.55 27.92
CA PRO A 42 -28.46 11.35 28.26
C PRO A 42 -28.59 11.26 29.77
N THR A 43 -29.75 11.70 30.25
CA THR A 43 -30.12 11.54 31.66
C THR A 43 -30.43 10.06 31.88
N ILE A 44 -29.64 9.41 32.71
CA ILE A 44 -29.96 8.10 33.23
C ILE A 44 -31.24 8.26 34.08
N ALA A 45 -32.39 8.10 33.45
CA ALA A 45 -33.65 8.13 34.16
C ALA A 45 -33.97 6.74 34.62
N ILE A 46 -33.68 6.47 35.87
CA ILE A 46 -34.26 5.37 36.58
C ILE A 46 -35.73 5.80 36.87
N SER A 47 -36.65 5.30 36.07
CA SER A 47 -38.06 5.50 36.29
C SER A 47 -38.48 4.58 37.42
N THR A 48 -38.54 5.10 38.63
CA THR A 48 -39.47 4.59 39.59
C THR A 48 -40.84 5.14 39.16
N SER A 49 -41.76 4.29 38.75
CA SER A 49 -43.15 4.64 38.44
C SER A 49 -43.79 5.30 39.68
N PRO A 50 -44.52 6.43 39.55
CA PRO A 50 -45.29 6.95 40.68
C PRO A 50 -46.62 6.21 40.71
N ALA A 51 -46.84 5.46 41.73
CA ALA A 51 -48.06 4.86 42.23
C ALA A 51 -48.09 3.33 42.17
N GLU A 52 -47.58 2.85 43.21
CA GLU A 52 -48.02 1.78 44.09
C GLU A 52 -46.84 1.43 44.98
N ASP A 53 -47.04 1.37 46.27
CA ASP A 53 -46.07 1.11 47.33
C ASP A 53 -45.45 -0.30 47.16
N HIS A 54 -44.62 -0.50 46.16
CA HIS A 54 -43.78 -1.68 46.08
C HIS A 54 -42.54 -1.45 46.93
N ALA A 55 -42.52 -2.10 48.11
CA ALA A 55 -41.35 -2.15 48.97
C ALA A 55 -40.10 -2.45 48.12
N ALA A 56 -39.14 -1.54 48.16
CA ALA A 56 -37.90 -1.67 47.38
C ALA A 56 -37.26 -3.03 47.68
N VAL A 57 -37.10 -3.87 46.65
CA VAL A 57 -36.48 -5.19 46.79
C VAL A 57 -35.05 -5.02 47.31
N PRO A 58 -34.72 -5.59 48.49
CA PRO A 58 -33.37 -5.40 49.08
C PRO A 58 -32.24 -5.91 48.18
N GLN A 59 -31.08 -5.25 48.24
CA GLN A 59 -29.85 -5.63 47.51
C GLN A 59 -28.88 -6.38 48.44
N PRO A 60 -27.94 -7.19 47.88
CA PRO A 60 -27.85 -7.62 46.47
C PRO A 60 -29.00 -8.59 46.08
N TRP A 61 -29.32 -8.58 44.77
CA TRP A 61 -30.36 -9.44 44.22
C TRP A 61 -29.80 -10.81 43.76
N VAL A 62 -30.63 -11.83 43.74
CA VAL A 62 -30.33 -13.11 43.05
C VAL A 62 -31.16 -13.16 41.77
N LEU A 63 -30.52 -13.22 40.63
CA LEU A 63 -31.17 -13.22 39.33
C LEU A 63 -31.92 -14.53 39.06
N GLY A 64 -33.24 -14.44 39.01
CA GLY A 64 -34.11 -15.57 38.64
C GLY A 64 -34.41 -15.65 37.16
N ASP A 65 -34.60 -14.49 36.50
CA ASP A 65 -34.85 -14.39 35.08
C ASP A 65 -34.40 -13.04 34.52
N ILE A 66 -34.12 -13.01 33.20
CA ILE A 66 -33.75 -11.80 32.48
C ILE A 66 -34.65 -11.70 31.25
N ALA A 67 -35.27 -10.54 31.05
CA ALA A 67 -36.17 -10.25 29.95
C ALA A 67 -35.83 -8.91 29.32
N ALA A 68 -36.30 -8.68 28.13
CA ALA A 68 -36.28 -7.36 27.49
C ALA A 68 -37.66 -7.08 26.89
N SER A 69 -38.04 -5.80 26.89
CA SER A 69 -39.29 -5.31 26.32
C SER A 69 -38.99 -4.06 25.49
N GLY A 70 -39.78 -3.84 24.45
CA GLY A 70 -39.61 -2.70 23.52
C GLY A 70 -38.65 -2.97 22.36
N ASN A 71 -37.96 -4.11 22.33
CA ASN A 71 -37.14 -4.53 21.23
C ASN A 71 -37.99 -5.07 20.07
N LYS A 72 -37.93 -4.40 18.89
CA LYS A 72 -38.68 -4.79 17.69
C LYS A 72 -37.73 -5.36 16.59
N ASN A 73 -36.65 -4.68 16.32
CA ASN A 73 -35.67 -5.05 15.29
C ASN A 73 -34.46 -5.78 15.87
N VAL A 74 -34.08 -5.50 17.12
CA VAL A 74 -32.94 -6.13 17.79
C VAL A 74 -33.44 -7.37 18.54
N LYS A 75 -32.89 -8.53 18.22
CA LYS A 75 -33.23 -9.78 18.89
C LYS A 75 -32.83 -9.73 20.37
N PHE A 76 -33.68 -10.31 21.23
CA PHE A 76 -33.37 -10.43 22.66
C PHE A 76 -32.01 -11.04 22.94
N SER A 77 -31.56 -12.02 22.15
CA SER A 77 -30.23 -12.63 22.29
C SER A 77 -29.07 -11.64 22.21
N VAL A 78 -29.19 -10.55 21.42
CA VAL A 78 -28.17 -9.51 21.31
C VAL A 78 -28.10 -8.69 22.59
N ILE A 79 -29.24 -8.31 23.15
CA ILE A 79 -29.32 -7.61 24.44
C ILE A 79 -28.77 -8.52 25.56
N ARG A 80 -29.22 -9.78 25.60
CA ARG A 80 -28.78 -10.77 26.60
C ARG A 80 -27.30 -11.01 26.63
N ASN A 81 -26.64 -10.97 25.47
CA ASN A 81 -25.17 -11.17 25.36
C ASN A 81 -24.36 -10.01 25.95
N GLN A 82 -24.95 -8.83 26.15
CA GLN A 82 -24.31 -7.71 26.83
C GLN A 82 -24.39 -7.81 28.35
N VAL A 83 -25.36 -8.56 28.87
CA VAL A 83 -25.52 -8.80 30.30
C VAL A 83 -24.60 -9.93 30.74
N LYS A 84 -23.62 -9.63 31.59
CA LYS A 84 -22.63 -10.61 32.05
C LYS A 84 -23.19 -11.62 33.03
N ALA A 85 -24.10 -11.19 33.89
CA ALA A 85 -24.70 -12.04 34.92
C ALA A 85 -25.60 -13.15 34.33
N ARG A 86 -25.60 -14.30 34.99
CA ARG A 86 -26.40 -15.48 34.65
C ARG A 86 -27.51 -15.67 35.67
N LYS A 87 -28.49 -16.51 35.34
CA LYS A 87 -29.52 -16.93 36.30
C LYS A 87 -28.85 -17.65 37.46
N GLY A 88 -29.17 -17.20 38.68
CA GLY A 88 -28.60 -17.69 39.92
C GLY A 88 -27.43 -16.85 40.46
N ASP A 89 -26.90 -15.92 39.70
CA ASP A 89 -25.81 -15.06 40.16
C ASP A 89 -26.33 -13.96 41.10
N LEU A 90 -25.45 -13.49 41.99
CA LEU A 90 -25.66 -12.27 42.75
C LEU A 90 -25.50 -11.07 41.79
N TYR A 91 -26.34 -10.05 41.97
CA TYR A 91 -26.43 -8.91 41.11
C TYR A 91 -26.71 -7.64 41.92
N ASP A 92 -25.99 -6.61 41.65
CA ASP A 92 -26.10 -5.34 42.36
C ASP A 92 -26.34 -4.16 41.44
N ARG A 93 -26.42 -2.97 42.01
CA ARG A 93 -26.64 -1.72 41.26
C ARG A 93 -25.50 -1.37 40.33
N PRO A 94 -24.23 -1.47 40.70
CA PRO A 94 -23.10 -1.29 39.82
C PRO A 94 -23.09 -2.23 38.60
N ASP A 95 -23.52 -3.48 38.78
CA ASP A 95 -23.68 -4.45 37.69
C ASP A 95 -24.78 -4.03 36.72
N LEU A 96 -25.93 -3.59 37.28
CA LEU A 96 -27.04 -3.09 36.50
C LEU A 96 -26.65 -1.88 35.65
N ASP A 97 -25.96 -0.90 36.24
CA ASP A 97 -25.55 0.29 35.56
C ASP A 97 -24.52 -0.03 34.45
N ARG A 98 -23.61 -0.97 34.68
CA ARG A 98 -22.64 -1.48 33.69
C ARG A 98 -23.36 -2.18 32.54
N ASP A 99 -24.33 -3.01 32.81
CA ASP A 99 -25.09 -3.73 31.81
C ASP A 99 -25.96 -2.78 30.97
N ILE A 100 -26.58 -1.77 31.59
CA ILE A 100 -27.30 -0.70 30.88
C ILE A 100 -26.35 0.04 29.92
N GLN A 101 -25.15 0.41 30.40
CA GLN A 101 -24.14 1.06 29.56
C GLN A 101 -23.64 0.15 28.41
N SER A 102 -23.48 -1.13 28.67
CA SER A 102 -23.09 -2.12 27.66
C SER A 102 -24.15 -2.29 26.59
N ILE A 103 -25.44 -2.30 26.97
CA ILE A 103 -26.57 -2.38 26.04
C ILE A 103 -26.66 -1.07 25.21
N LEU A 104 -26.51 0.12 25.83
CA LEU A 104 -26.47 1.41 25.16
C LEU A 104 -25.29 1.48 24.20
N GLY A 105 -24.12 0.91 24.58
CA GLY A 105 -22.91 0.82 23.79
C GLY A 105 -23.06 0.06 22.47
N LEU A 106 -24.10 -0.76 22.30
CA LEU A 106 -24.46 -1.37 21.02
C LEU A 106 -24.82 -0.32 19.95
N GLY A 107 -25.16 0.93 20.37
CA GLY A 107 -25.52 2.00 19.45
C GLY A 107 -26.92 1.91 18.85
N ASN A 108 -27.63 0.81 19.06
CA ASN A 108 -28.97 0.53 18.51
C ASN A 108 -30.11 1.15 19.29
N PHE A 109 -29.85 1.61 20.51
CA PHE A 109 -30.89 2.07 21.44
C PHE A 109 -30.74 3.58 21.70
N GLU A 110 -31.88 4.24 21.80
CA GLU A 110 -32.00 5.65 22.22
C GLU A 110 -32.06 5.74 23.75
N ARG A 111 -32.76 4.78 24.37
CA ARG A 111 -32.93 4.69 25.82
C ARG A 111 -32.96 3.23 26.26
N VAL A 112 -32.31 2.97 27.38
CA VAL A 112 -32.38 1.70 28.10
C VAL A 112 -32.72 2.00 29.55
N ALA A 113 -33.80 1.40 30.06
CA ALA A 113 -34.17 1.42 31.45
C ALA A 113 -34.28 -0.02 31.93
N ALA A 114 -34.23 -0.23 33.21
CA ALA A 114 -34.40 -1.55 33.78
C ALA A 114 -35.37 -1.51 34.95
N ASP A 115 -36.15 -2.56 35.07
CA ASP A 115 -37.05 -2.78 36.19
C ASP A 115 -36.72 -4.15 36.84
N ILE A 116 -36.86 -4.20 38.16
CA ILE A 116 -36.56 -5.35 39.01
C ILE A 116 -37.77 -5.73 39.80
N THR A 117 -38.34 -6.92 39.51
CA THR A 117 -39.52 -7.44 40.15
C THR A 117 -39.19 -8.73 40.89
N ALA A 118 -39.73 -8.89 42.11
CA ALA A 118 -39.61 -10.13 42.86
C ALA A 118 -40.34 -11.29 42.16
N MET A 119 -39.81 -12.49 42.24
CA MET A 119 -40.40 -13.70 41.66
C MET A 119 -40.81 -14.66 42.78
N ASP A 120 -41.82 -15.46 42.54
CA ASP A 120 -42.21 -16.56 43.45
C ASP A 120 -41.24 -17.77 43.34
N LYS A 121 -39.95 -17.46 43.31
CA LYS A 121 -38.88 -18.47 43.33
C LYS A 121 -37.98 -18.26 44.54
N PRO A 122 -37.79 -19.25 45.40
CA PRO A 122 -36.93 -19.11 46.57
C PRO A 122 -35.47 -18.98 46.16
N VAL A 123 -34.75 -18.13 46.88
CA VAL A 123 -33.28 -17.97 46.73
C VAL A 123 -32.62 -19.28 47.16
N PRO A 124 -31.61 -19.78 46.42
CA PRO A 124 -30.80 -20.94 46.83
C PRO A 124 -30.24 -20.77 48.25
N GLU A 125 -30.25 -21.83 49.04
CA GLU A 125 -29.94 -21.77 50.48
C GLU A 125 -28.55 -21.20 50.79
N HIS A 126 -27.58 -21.49 49.94
CA HIS A 126 -26.20 -20.97 50.05
C HIS A 126 -26.07 -19.45 49.76
N LEU A 127 -27.06 -18.80 49.16
CA LEU A 127 -27.07 -17.37 48.85
C LEU A 127 -28.00 -16.59 49.79
N ARG A 128 -28.83 -17.23 50.60
CA ARG A 128 -29.81 -16.55 51.49
C ARG A 128 -29.15 -15.67 52.54
N SER A 129 -27.95 -16.01 53.00
CA SER A 129 -27.20 -15.22 53.99
C SER A 129 -26.54 -13.94 53.38
N VAL A 130 -26.37 -13.87 52.06
CA VAL A 130 -25.74 -12.78 51.35
C VAL A 130 -26.79 -11.95 50.61
N ALA A 131 -27.87 -12.56 50.15
CA ALA A 131 -28.96 -11.87 49.46
C ALA A 131 -29.85 -11.13 50.48
N GLY A 132 -30.14 -9.86 50.18
CA GLY A 132 -31.03 -9.06 51.02
C GLY A 132 -32.54 -9.48 50.96
N ALA A 133 -32.89 -10.48 50.13
CA ALA A 133 -34.25 -10.92 49.92
C ALA A 133 -34.38 -12.45 49.92
N SER A 134 -35.56 -12.97 50.32
CA SER A 134 -35.86 -14.41 50.28
C SER A 134 -36.24 -14.93 48.89
N SER A 135 -36.57 -14.05 47.95
CA SER A 135 -37.04 -14.38 46.60
C SER A 135 -36.06 -13.92 45.54
N ALA A 136 -35.91 -14.70 44.49
CA ALA A 136 -35.17 -14.29 43.30
C ALA A 136 -35.90 -13.16 42.57
N VAL A 137 -35.17 -12.37 41.79
CA VAL A 137 -35.70 -11.25 41.02
C VAL A 137 -35.70 -11.51 39.52
N LYS A 138 -36.67 -10.94 38.84
CA LYS A 138 -36.69 -10.83 37.38
C LYS A 138 -36.20 -9.45 37.00
N LEU A 139 -35.15 -9.41 36.17
CA LEU A 139 -34.63 -8.20 35.61
C LEU A 139 -35.23 -8.01 34.22
N THR A 140 -35.91 -6.90 33.98
CA THR A 140 -36.53 -6.58 32.69
C THR A 140 -35.93 -5.30 32.16
N PHE A 141 -35.20 -5.37 31.02
CA PHE A 141 -34.70 -4.20 30.32
C PHE A 141 -35.77 -3.63 29.38
N PHE A 142 -36.19 -2.40 29.61
CA PHE A 142 -37.05 -1.65 28.72
C PHE A 142 -36.18 -0.84 27.75
N VAL A 143 -36.23 -1.20 26.49
CA VAL A 143 -35.40 -0.57 25.47
C VAL A 143 -36.24 0.22 24.46
N THR A 144 -35.76 1.40 24.09
CA THR A 144 -36.29 2.16 22.96
C THR A 144 -35.29 2.11 21.83
N GLU A 145 -35.64 1.43 20.75
CA GLU A 145 -34.78 1.29 19.61
C GLU A 145 -34.67 2.59 18.80
N LYS A 146 -33.46 2.91 18.31
CA LYS A 146 -33.26 3.95 17.31
C LYS A 146 -33.90 3.51 15.99
N PRO A 147 -34.56 4.41 15.24
CA PRO A 147 -35.04 4.10 13.90
C PRO A 147 -33.92 3.63 12.98
N LEU A 148 -34.16 2.63 12.15
CA LEU A 148 -33.20 2.19 11.13
C LEU A 148 -33.29 3.07 9.90
N VAL A 149 -32.17 3.49 9.38
CA VAL A 149 -32.07 4.26 8.14
C VAL A 149 -32.50 3.38 6.96
N LYS A 150 -33.64 3.69 6.37
CA LYS A 150 -34.16 2.97 5.20
C LYS A 150 -33.56 3.47 3.90
N LYS A 151 -33.45 4.77 3.76
CA LYS A 151 -32.99 5.43 2.52
C LYS A 151 -32.30 6.75 2.82
N ILE A 152 -31.23 7.00 2.09
CA ILE A 152 -30.50 8.27 2.11
C ILE A 152 -30.69 8.93 0.74
N LYS A 153 -31.05 10.21 0.76
CA LYS A 153 -31.20 11.04 -0.43
C LYS A 153 -30.28 12.25 -0.35
N PHE A 154 -29.91 12.78 -1.50
CA PHE A 154 -29.19 14.03 -1.65
C PHE A 154 -30.00 14.96 -2.53
N GLU A 155 -30.21 16.20 -2.09
CA GLU A 155 -30.91 17.27 -2.78
C GLU A 155 -30.02 18.50 -2.91
N GLY A 156 -30.17 19.26 -4.01
CA GLY A 156 -29.41 20.49 -4.25
C GLY A 156 -28.01 20.30 -4.86
N GLN A 157 -27.41 19.08 -4.79
CA GLN A 157 -26.12 18.80 -5.41
C GLN A 157 -26.20 18.78 -6.95
N LYS A 158 -25.27 19.50 -7.60
CA LYS A 158 -25.17 19.58 -9.08
C LYS A 158 -23.78 19.25 -9.58
N LYS A 159 -22.73 19.55 -8.80
CA LYS A 159 -21.32 19.48 -9.19
C LYS A 159 -20.59 18.25 -8.65
N ILE A 160 -21.10 17.63 -7.60
CA ILE A 160 -20.58 16.36 -7.08
C ILE A 160 -21.68 15.30 -7.27
N SER A 161 -21.31 14.15 -7.82
CA SER A 161 -22.27 13.08 -8.07
C SER A 161 -22.75 12.45 -6.76
N LYS A 162 -23.98 11.93 -6.78
CA LYS A 162 -24.59 11.23 -5.63
C LYS A 162 -23.74 10.03 -5.18
N GLY A 163 -23.10 9.34 -6.12
CA GLY A 163 -22.21 8.22 -5.79
C GLY A 163 -21.06 8.66 -4.90
N ILE A 164 -20.34 9.72 -5.27
CA ILE A 164 -19.22 10.26 -4.47
C ILE A 164 -19.69 10.68 -3.09
N LEU A 165 -20.85 11.35 -2.97
CA LEU A 165 -21.40 11.74 -1.66
C LEU A 165 -21.81 10.52 -0.84
N SER A 166 -22.40 9.50 -1.46
CA SER A 166 -22.78 8.26 -0.79
C SER A 166 -21.57 7.45 -0.28
N ASP A 167 -20.45 7.50 -0.99
CA ASP A 167 -19.21 6.84 -0.57
C ASP A 167 -18.53 7.60 0.57
N LEU A 168 -18.68 8.93 0.61
CA LEU A 168 -18.07 9.80 1.59
C LEU A 168 -18.71 9.72 2.99
N ILE A 169 -20.03 9.55 3.05
CA ILE A 169 -20.77 9.51 4.32
C ILE A 169 -20.59 8.18 5.05
N SER A 170 -20.54 8.26 6.37
CA SER A 170 -20.39 7.11 7.26
C SER A 170 -21.71 6.37 7.45
N LEU A 171 -22.83 7.10 7.48
CA LEU A 171 -24.17 6.55 7.65
C LEU A 171 -24.60 5.75 6.42
N LYS A 172 -25.07 4.52 6.60
CA LYS A 172 -25.51 3.63 5.51
C LYS A 172 -26.95 3.17 5.71
N PRO A 173 -27.65 2.76 4.65
CA PRO A 173 -28.95 2.09 4.76
C PRO A 173 -28.84 0.83 5.64
N LYS A 174 -29.78 0.66 6.55
CA LYS A 174 -29.91 -0.34 7.61
C LYS A 174 -29.10 -0.07 8.89
N ASP A 175 -28.31 1.01 8.94
CA ASP A 175 -27.70 1.43 10.21
C ASP A 175 -28.75 2.04 11.13
N PRO A 176 -28.58 1.97 12.46
CA PRO A 176 -29.38 2.77 13.39
C PRO A 176 -29.07 4.25 13.17
N LEU A 177 -30.11 5.08 13.27
CA LEU A 177 -29.96 6.52 13.09
C LEU A 177 -29.11 7.11 14.22
N ASP A 178 -27.94 7.62 13.87
CA ASP A 178 -27.01 8.28 14.76
C ASP A 178 -26.88 9.77 14.38
N LEU A 179 -27.31 10.65 15.27
CA LEU A 179 -27.28 12.09 15.02
C LEU A 179 -25.86 12.67 15.00
N PHE A 180 -24.92 12.04 15.72
CA PHE A 180 -23.51 12.47 15.69
C PHE A 180 -22.89 12.12 14.33
N LYS A 181 -23.07 10.89 13.85
CA LYS A 181 -22.62 10.49 12.51
C LYS A 181 -23.26 11.34 11.42
N LEU A 182 -24.52 11.68 11.61
CA LEU A 182 -25.23 12.53 10.66
C LEU A 182 -24.60 13.92 10.57
N LYS A 183 -24.23 14.52 11.72
CA LYS A 183 -23.57 15.82 11.78
C LYS A 183 -22.16 15.77 11.19
N GLU A 184 -21.41 14.75 11.54
CA GLU A 184 -20.09 14.49 10.94
C GLU A 184 -20.18 14.34 9.41
N ASP A 185 -21.19 13.64 8.92
CA ASP A 185 -21.41 13.45 7.49
C ASP A 185 -21.79 14.77 6.79
N GLU A 186 -22.58 15.66 7.43
CA GLU A 186 -22.81 17.02 6.93
C GLU A 186 -21.48 17.78 6.77
N GLU A 187 -20.61 17.72 7.77
CA GLU A 187 -19.29 18.38 7.75
C GLU A 187 -18.38 17.80 6.66
N LYS A 188 -18.35 16.48 6.50
CA LYS A 188 -17.60 15.81 5.41
C LYS A 188 -18.09 16.28 4.03
N ILE A 189 -19.41 16.39 3.86
CA ILE A 189 -19.98 16.89 2.61
C ILE A 189 -19.52 18.33 2.35
N VAL A 190 -19.61 19.21 3.33
CA VAL A 190 -19.16 20.62 3.22
C VAL A 190 -17.67 20.68 2.90
N GLU A 191 -16.84 19.91 3.61
CA GLU A 191 -15.39 19.84 3.35
C GLU A 191 -15.09 19.40 1.91
N LYS A 192 -15.83 18.39 1.43
CA LYS A 192 -15.68 17.91 0.04
C LYS A 192 -16.02 18.97 -0.99
N TYR A 193 -17.04 19.78 -0.74
CA TYR A 193 -17.38 20.92 -1.60
C TYR A 193 -16.32 22.03 -1.53
N LYS A 194 -15.80 22.35 -0.34
CA LYS A 194 -14.70 23.29 -0.16
C LYS A 194 -13.44 22.86 -0.93
N GLU A 195 -13.08 21.57 -0.90
CA GLU A 195 -11.97 21.00 -1.71
C GLU A 195 -12.19 21.20 -3.24
N LYS A 196 -13.44 21.24 -3.68
CA LYS A 196 -13.79 21.49 -5.09
C LYS A 196 -13.93 22.98 -5.43
N GLY A 197 -13.75 23.86 -4.43
CA GLY A 197 -13.76 25.31 -4.55
C GLY A 197 -15.11 25.99 -4.30
N PHE A 198 -16.01 25.33 -3.65
CA PHE A 198 -17.29 25.91 -3.23
C PHE A 198 -17.19 26.31 -1.76
N LEU A 199 -16.60 27.47 -1.48
CA LEU A 199 -16.24 27.89 -0.12
C LEU A 199 -17.46 28.15 0.76
N ASP A 200 -18.56 28.58 0.18
CA ASP A 200 -19.82 28.87 0.88
C ASP A 200 -20.77 27.65 0.87
N ALA A 201 -20.28 26.50 0.48
CA ALA A 201 -21.13 25.30 0.50
C ALA A 201 -21.63 25.03 1.92
N THR A 202 -22.94 24.75 2.03
CA THR A 202 -23.55 24.30 3.26
C THR A 202 -24.27 22.97 3.02
N ALA A 203 -24.28 22.13 4.03
CA ALA A 203 -25.06 20.90 4.03
C ALA A 203 -25.87 20.85 5.33
N SER A 204 -27.11 20.43 5.21
CA SER A 204 -27.98 20.15 6.34
C SER A 204 -28.74 18.86 6.07
N SER A 205 -29.22 18.22 7.11
CA SER A 205 -30.03 17.01 6.97
C SER A 205 -31.45 17.23 7.41
N ARG A 206 -32.39 16.60 6.70
CA ARG A 206 -33.77 16.43 7.12
C ARG A 206 -34.05 14.97 7.38
N ILE A 207 -34.66 14.69 8.53
CA ILE A 207 -34.99 13.35 8.98
C ILE A 207 -36.49 13.21 9.01
N ASP A 208 -37.02 12.30 8.21
CA ASP A 208 -38.44 11.92 8.25
C ASP A 208 -38.51 10.54 8.94
N LYS A 209 -39.10 10.51 10.18
CA LYS A 209 -39.21 9.28 10.99
C LYS A 209 -40.61 8.69 10.84
N ASP A 210 -40.66 7.42 10.50
CA ASP A 210 -41.90 6.63 10.62
C ASP A 210 -41.90 5.88 11.97
N THR A 211 -42.73 6.36 12.90
CA THR A 211 -42.83 5.81 14.26
C THR A 211 -43.46 4.42 14.28
N THR A 212 -44.28 4.07 13.28
CA THR A 212 -44.97 2.80 13.20
C THR A 212 -44.00 1.68 12.80
N THR A 213 -43.16 1.95 11.78
CA THR A 213 -42.22 0.95 11.27
C THR A 213 -40.81 1.09 11.85
N LEU A 214 -40.55 2.07 12.73
CA LEU A 214 -39.22 2.43 13.25
C LEU A 214 -38.15 2.62 12.13
N GLN A 215 -38.58 3.28 11.06
CA GLN A 215 -37.71 3.58 9.93
C GLN A 215 -37.45 5.09 9.83
N ALA A 216 -36.25 5.47 9.38
CA ALA A 216 -35.88 6.85 9.13
C ALA A 216 -35.47 7.03 7.66
N PHE A 217 -35.91 8.11 7.07
CA PHE A 217 -35.49 8.59 5.77
C PHE A 217 -34.64 9.83 6.00
N VAL A 218 -33.39 9.79 5.55
CA VAL A 218 -32.44 10.90 5.69
C VAL A 218 -32.28 11.58 4.36
N THR A 219 -32.46 12.90 4.32
CA THR A 219 -32.22 13.70 3.13
C THR A 219 -31.20 14.76 3.44
N PHE A 220 -30.00 14.66 2.82
CA PHE A 220 -28.98 15.71 2.86
C PHE A 220 -29.34 16.79 1.84
N ILE A 221 -29.51 18.02 2.32
CA ILE A 221 -29.81 19.20 1.52
C ILE A 221 -28.53 20.00 1.39
N VAL A 222 -28.01 20.11 0.16
CA VAL A 222 -26.74 20.77 -0.12
C VAL A 222 -27.03 22.09 -0.87
N ASN A 223 -26.47 23.18 -0.36
CA ASN A 223 -26.39 24.43 -1.09
C ASN A 223 -24.92 24.61 -1.50
N GLU A 224 -24.63 24.50 -2.80
CA GLU A 224 -23.24 24.52 -3.30
C GLU A 224 -22.59 25.90 -3.26
N GLY A 225 -23.38 26.99 -3.39
CA GLY A 225 -22.82 28.31 -3.56
C GLY A 225 -22.03 28.53 -4.85
N PRO A 226 -21.38 29.66 -5.05
CA PRO A 226 -20.55 29.96 -6.20
C PRO A 226 -19.20 29.24 -6.12
N LYS A 227 -18.66 28.88 -7.29
CA LYS A 227 -17.33 28.28 -7.37
C LYS A 227 -16.25 29.35 -7.37
N SER A 228 -15.38 29.33 -6.38
CA SER A 228 -14.26 30.26 -6.21
C SER A 228 -12.98 29.73 -6.88
N LYS A 229 -12.25 30.61 -7.56
CA LYS A 229 -10.94 30.34 -8.16
C LYS A 229 -9.93 31.39 -7.75
N ILE A 230 -8.70 31.01 -7.62
CA ILE A 230 -7.60 31.91 -7.36
C ILE A 230 -7.36 32.77 -8.60
N PHE A 231 -7.62 34.06 -8.47
CA PHE A 231 -7.38 35.05 -9.52
C PHE A 231 -5.95 35.56 -9.50
N TRP A 232 -5.42 35.80 -8.29
CA TRP A 232 -4.11 36.37 -8.09
C TRP A 232 -3.42 35.76 -6.87
N VAL A 233 -2.11 35.54 -6.99
CA VAL A 233 -1.22 35.19 -5.87
C VAL A 233 0.00 36.10 -6.00
N ALA A 234 0.27 36.89 -5.01
CA ALA A 234 1.48 37.67 -4.88
C ALA A 234 2.34 37.18 -3.72
N VAL A 235 3.65 37.13 -3.97
CA VAL A 235 4.64 36.88 -2.93
C VAL A 235 5.59 38.06 -2.92
N LYS A 236 5.51 38.91 -1.89
CA LYS A 236 6.33 40.09 -1.73
C LYS A 236 7.61 39.79 -0.96
N GLY A 237 8.66 40.62 -1.09
CA GLY A 237 9.91 40.48 -0.34
C GLY A 237 10.92 39.47 -0.93
N VAL A 238 10.59 38.79 -2.03
CA VAL A 238 11.47 37.85 -2.72
C VAL A 238 12.59 38.60 -3.45
N LYS A 239 13.86 38.37 -3.09
CA LYS A 239 15.07 38.97 -3.68
C LYS A 239 16.01 37.91 -4.26
N ALA A 240 16.24 36.82 -3.56
CA ALA A 240 17.18 35.77 -3.91
C ALA A 240 16.71 34.89 -5.07
N PHE A 241 15.40 34.76 -5.28
CA PHE A 241 14.83 33.90 -6.30
C PHE A 241 13.78 34.66 -7.16
N LYS A 242 13.53 34.15 -8.36
CA LYS A 242 12.39 34.63 -9.15
C LYS A 242 11.08 34.20 -8.49
N GLN A 243 10.14 35.13 -8.30
CA GLN A 243 8.80 34.87 -7.72
C GLN A 243 8.13 33.63 -8.33
N LYS A 244 8.31 33.42 -9.64
CA LYS A 244 7.77 32.25 -10.35
C LYS A 244 8.27 30.91 -9.76
N LYS A 245 9.50 30.85 -9.17
CA LYS A 245 10.02 29.62 -8.53
C LYS A 245 9.31 29.33 -7.22
N ILE A 246 8.97 30.38 -6.47
CA ILE A 246 8.23 30.25 -5.21
C ILE A 246 6.79 29.82 -5.50
N LEU A 247 6.13 30.49 -6.45
CA LEU A 247 4.75 30.14 -6.84
C LEU A 247 4.62 28.70 -7.40
N LYS A 248 5.71 28.13 -7.92
CA LYS A 248 5.71 26.70 -8.33
C LYS A 248 5.61 25.72 -7.16
N GLN A 249 6.01 26.12 -5.96
CA GLN A 249 5.91 25.28 -4.77
C GLN A 249 4.47 25.15 -4.28
N MET A 250 3.60 26.11 -4.65
CA MET A 250 2.22 26.15 -4.21
C MET A 250 1.31 25.28 -5.08
N LYS A 251 0.37 24.58 -4.42
CA LYS A 251 -0.81 23.99 -5.06
C LYS A 251 -1.84 25.09 -5.37
N ASN A 252 -2.04 26.02 -4.40
CA ASN A 252 -2.89 27.20 -4.51
C ASN A 252 -2.25 28.25 -5.41
N ARG A 253 -2.51 28.18 -6.70
CA ARG A 253 -1.95 29.11 -7.70
C ARG A 253 -3.01 29.60 -8.69
N ARG A 254 -2.70 30.67 -9.40
CA ARG A 254 -3.60 31.32 -10.35
C ARG A 254 -4.36 30.31 -11.23
N LYS A 255 -5.66 30.49 -11.41
CA LYS A 255 -6.62 29.65 -12.15
C LYS A 255 -6.97 28.32 -11.48
N LYS A 256 -6.35 27.98 -10.36
CA LYS A 256 -6.70 26.77 -9.57
C LYS A 256 -7.82 27.10 -8.58
N VAL A 257 -8.44 26.07 -8.08
CA VAL A 257 -9.37 26.12 -6.97
C VAL A 257 -8.59 26.42 -5.70
N PHE A 258 -9.17 27.23 -4.81
CA PHE A 258 -8.59 27.48 -3.50
C PHE A 258 -8.98 26.34 -2.53
N VAL A 259 -7.99 25.79 -1.86
CA VAL A 259 -8.18 24.80 -0.81
C VAL A 259 -7.39 25.27 0.41
N GLU A 260 -8.08 25.54 1.50
CA GLU A 260 -7.47 26.10 2.71
C GLU A 260 -6.42 25.15 3.32
N LYS A 261 -6.72 23.84 3.36
CA LYS A 261 -5.77 22.82 3.80
C LYS A 261 -4.47 22.84 3.00
N ASP A 262 -4.59 22.97 1.67
CA ASP A 262 -3.43 23.07 0.79
C ASP A 262 -2.62 24.35 1.03
N LEU A 263 -3.23 25.45 1.51
CA LEU A 263 -2.49 26.68 1.79
C LEU A 263 -1.49 26.50 2.93
N LYS A 264 -1.86 25.79 3.99
CA LYS A 264 -0.93 25.46 5.10
C LYS A 264 0.24 24.62 4.61
N GLU A 265 -0.03 23.65 3.72
CA GLU A 265 1.03 22.86 3.09
C GLU A 265 1.90 23.71 2.15
N ASP A 266 1.29 24.64 1.40
CA ASP A 266 1.99 25.52 0.49
C ASP A 266 2.97 26.43 1.24
N LEU A 267 2.56 26.99 2.39
CA LEU A 267 3.46 27.78 3.24
C LEU A 267 4.64 26.96 3.72
N LYS A 268 4.39 25.74 4.22
CA LYS A 268 5.44 24.82 4.65
C LYS A 268 6.38 24.44 3.51
N LYS A 269 5.86 24.27 2.28
CA LYS A 269 6.69 24.00 1.10
C LYS A 269 7.54 25.20 0.71
N ILE A 270 7.02 26.42 0.83
CA ILE A 270 7.79 27.65 0.58
C ILE A 270 8.90 27.77 1.64
N GLU A 271 8.58 27.58 2.90
CA GLU A 271 9.56 27.60 3.99
C GLU A 271 10.67 26.57 3.73
N ASN A 272 10.32 25.31 3.47
CA ASN A 272 11.29 24.24 3.16
C ASN A 272 12.09 24.57 1.88
N PHE A 273 11.48 25.22 0.90
CA PHE A 273 12.21 25.65 -0.30
C PHE A 273 13.37 26.59 0.03
N TYR A 274 13.17 27.53 0.95
CA TYR A 274 14.18 28.45 1.44
C TYR A 274 15.18 27.77 2.36
N LEU A 275 14.73 27.00 3.35
CA LEU A 275 15.57 26.24 4.28
C LEU A 275 16.52 25.29 3.55
N ASN A 276 16.03 24.61 2.51
CA ASN A 276 16.85 23.72 1.67
C ASN A 276 17.86 24.46 0.75
N ARG A 277 17.81 25.78 0.75
CA ARG A 277 18.73 26.66 -0.01
C ARG A 277 19.54 27.59 0.89
N GLY A 278 19.58 27.28 2.17
CA GLY A 278 20.42 27.93 3.15
C GLY A 278 19.81 29.13 3.86
N PHE A 279 18.59 29.52 3.56
CA PHE A 279 17.94 30.67 4.19
C PHE A 279 17.27 30.25 5.50
N LEU A 280 18.04 30.09 6.57
CA LEU A 280 17.57 29.59 7.86
C LEU A 280 16.71 30.61 8.64
N ASP A 281 16.89 31.88 8.37
CA ASP A 281 16.15 32.98 9.04
C ASP A 281 14.88 33.38 8.28
N VAL A 282 14.46 32.58 7.29
CA VAL A 282 13.27 32.87 6.51
C VAL A 282 12.03 33.00 7.38
N LYS A 283 11.29 34.09 7.19
CA LYS A 283 10.00 34.31 7.86
C LYS A 283 8.93 34.54 6.83
N LEU A 284 7.84 33.80 6.94
CA LEU A 284 6.65 33.96 6.13
C LEU A 284 5.57 34.68 6.93
N SER A 285 4.95 35.72 6.36
CA SER A 285 3.79 36.33 6.98
C SER A 285 2.58 35.39 6.90
N THR A 286 1.59 35.62 7.76
CA THR A 286 0.25 35.04 7.57
C THR A 286 -0.33 35.57 6.25
N PRO A 287 -0.78 34.68 5.33
CA PRO A 287 -1.34 35.11 4.05
C PRO A 287 -2.61 35.93 4.23
N SER A 288 -2.68 37.04 3.56
CA SER A 288 -3.93 37.80 3.45
C SER A 288 -4.76 37.21 2.31
N ILE A 289 -5.98 36.80 2.61
CA ILE A 289 -6.92 36.21 1.66
C ILE A 289 -8.11 37.14 1.50
N LEU A 290 -8.25 37.71 0.31
CA LEU A 290 -9.36 38.56 -0.03
C LEU A 290 -10.28 37.85 -1.02
N VAL A 291 -11.56 37.80 -0.71
CA VAL A 291 -12.59 37.22 -1.57
C VAL A 291 -13.39 38.34 -2.21
N SER A 292 -13.61 38.28 -3.52
CA SER A 292 -14.41 39.23 -4.24
C SER A 292 -15.88 39.25 -3.76
N ALA A 293 -16.61 40.32 -3.96
CA ALA A 293 -18.00 40.44 -3.52
C ALA A 293 -18.93 39.37 -4.13
N ASP A 294 -18.65 38.93 -5.36
CA ASP A 294 -19.36 37.83 -6.06
C ASP A 294 -18.87 36.43 -5.62
N LYS A 295 -17.92 36.37 -4.71
CA LYS A 295 -17.32 35.14 -4.14
C LYS A 295 -16.69 34.18 -5.17
N THR A 296 -16.44 34.63 -6.40
CA THR A 296 -15.88 33.83 -7.48
C THR A 296 -14.36 33.93 -7.58
N ARG A 297 -13.76 35.01 -7.06
CA ARG A 297 -12.34 35.31 -7.19
C ARG A 297 -11.66 35.43 -5.83
N ILE A 298 -10.49 34.81 -5.72
CA ILE A 298 -9.68 34.88 -4.51
C ILE A 298 -8.32 35.48 -4.83
N TYR A 299 -7.89 36.37 -3.99
CA TYR A 299 -6.61 37.06 -4.01
C TYR A 299 -5.82 36.62 -2.78
N ILE A 300 -4.59 36.20 -2.97
CA ILE A 300 -3.70 35.72 -1.90
C ILE A 300 -2.45 36.60 -1.92
N ASP A 301 -2.18 37.29 -0.84
CA ASP A 301 -0.96 38.08 -0.63
C ASP A 301 -0.13 37.44 0.49
N LEU A 302 1.11 37.14 0.18
CA LEU A 302 2.10 36.59 1.11
C LEU A 302 3.34 37.48 1.12
N SER A 303 3.91 37.75 2.28
CA SER A 303 5.20 38.42 2.41
C SER A 303 6.25 37.43 2.93
N VAL A 304 7.45 37.54 2.38
CA VAL A 304 8.61 36.71 2.75
C VAL A 304 9.75 37.63 3.16
N ASP A 305 10.31 37.41 4.34
CA ASP A 305 11.62 37.93 4.71
C ASP A 305 12.63 36.80 4.57
N GLU A 306 13.50 36.90 3.58
CA GLU A 306 14.38 35.77 3.20
C GLU A 306 15.54 35.58 4.17
N GLY A 307 15.98 36.65 4.89
CA GLY A 307 17.21 36.60 5.65
C GLY A 307 18.46 36.45 4.76
N ARG A 308 19.53 35.89 5.32
CA ARG A 308 20.78 35.61 4.62
C ARG A 308 20.99 34.12 4.32
N PRO A 309 21.73 33.75 3.26
CA PRO A 309 22.05 32.35 3.00
C PRO A 309 23.23 31.90 3.85
N TYR A 310 23.10 30.71 4.43
CA TYR A 310 24.13 30.04 5.22
C TYR A 310 24.75 28.88 4.42
N ARG A 311 25.99 28.53 4.82
CA ARG A 311 26.71 27.36 4.29
C ARG A 311 27.12 26.46 5.45
N PHE A 312 27.21 25.16 5.22
CA PHE A 312 27.69 24.22 6.23
C PHE A 312 29.14 24.49 6.61
N GLY A 313 29.42 24.57 7.88
CA GLY A 313 30.73 24.64 8.51
C GLY A 313 31.25 23.28 8.92
N ASP A 314 31.97 23.28 10.03
CA ASP A 314 32.54 22.07 10.61
C ASP A 314 31.46 21.28 11.35
N THR A 315 31.62 19.94 11.33
CA THR A 315 30.72 19.03 12.03
C THR A 315 31.48 18.36 13.18
N ALA A 316 30.94 18.45 14.38
CA ALA A 316 31.50 17.85 15.58
C ALA A 316 30.48 16.95 16.27
N PHE A 317 30.97 15.96 17.02
CA PHE A 317 30.17 15.02 17.78
C PHE A 317 30.65 14.99 19.23
N SER A 318 29.71 14.81 20.16
CA SER A 318 30.05 14.57 21.58
C SER A 318 29.07 13.59 22.20
N GLY A 319 29.50 12.89 23.25
CA GLY A 319 28.71 11.87 23.92
C GLY A 319 28.60 10.52 23.16
N ASN A 320 29.36 10.37 22.08
CA ASN A 320 29.39 9.17 21.25
C ASN A 320 30.47 8.19 21.74
N LEU A 321 30.09 7.24 22.58
CA LEU A 321 30.96 6.20 23.12
C LEU A 321 30.94 4.91 22.29
N VAL A 322 29.78 4.56 21.71
CA VAL A 322 29.56 3.34 20.92
C VAL A 322 30.11 3.45 19.50
N TYR A 323 30.06 4.64 18.93
CA TYR A 323 30.59 4.92 17.59
C TYR A 323 31.66 6.00 17.67
N THR A 324 32.73 5.83 16.92
CA THR A 324 33.74 6.88 16.77
C THR A 324 33.19 8.05 15.95
N SER A 325 33.72 9.25 16.18
CA SER A 325 33.32 10.42 15.35
C SER A 325 33.56 10.21 13.85
N THR A 326 34.54 9.37 13.48
CA THR A 326 34.87 9.03 12.11
C THR A 326 33.79 8.13 11.46
N GLU A 327 33.18 7.23 12.26
CA GLU A 327 32.08 6.41 11.81
C GLU A 327 30.81 7.23 11.65
N LEU A 328 30.50 8.10 12.60
CA LEU A 328 29.35 9.00 12.54
C LEU A 328 29.49 9.99 11.37
N ALA A 329 30.69 10.45 11.06
CA ALA A 329 30.93 11.34 9.94
C ALA A 329 30.54 10.71 8.58
N LYS A 330 30.57 9.38 8.46
CA LYS A 330 30.09 8.68 7.24
C LYS A 330 28.59 8.77 7.06
N ALA A 331 27.81 9.01 8.13
CA ALA A 331 26.38 9.19 8.09
C ALA A 331 25.96 10.64 7.81
N VAL A 332 26.92 11.57 7.70
CA VAL A 332 26.65 12.98 7.39
C VAL A 332 26.37 13.12 5.89
N GLU A 333 25.18 13.57 5.55
CA GLU A 333 24.68 13.69 4.17
C GLU A 333 25.07 15.01 3.50
N TYR A 334 25.77 15.90 4.17
CA TYR A 334 26.22 17.17 3.65
C TYR A 334 27.75 17.32 3.69
N ARG A 335 28.28 18.35 3.06
CA ARG A 335 29.70 18.65 3.02
C ARG A 335 29.98 20.09 3.40
N ARG A 336 31.09 20.34 4.13
CA ARG A 336 31.59 21.67 4.47
C ARG A 336 31.65 22.59 3.25
N GLY A 337 31.29 23.86 3.41
CA GLY A 337 31.28 24.91 2.37
C GLY A 337 30.12 24.85 1.38
N LYS A 338 29.31 23.77 1.35
CA LYS A 338 28.11 23.71 0.54
C LYS A 338 26.99 24.52 1.17
N ILE A 339 26.05 25.00 0.33
CA ILE A 339 24.86 25.70 0.81
C ILE A 339 24.14 24.83 1.82
N PHE A 340 23.73 25.41 2.96
CA PHE A 340 22.97 24.71 3.98
C PHE A 340 21.66 24.17 3.40
N ASN A 341 21.35 22.93 3.71
CA ASN A 341 20.17 22.24 3.25
C ASN A 341 19.50 21.54 4.44
N GLN A 342 18.31 21.99 4.82
CA GLN A 342 17.60 21.50 5.99
C GLN A 342 17.23 20.02 5.86
N GLU A 343 16.85 19.56 4.68
CA GLU A 343 16.53 18.17 4.42
C GLU A 343 17.73 17.25 4.67
N LYS A 344 18.91 17.61 4.16
CA LYS A 344 20.15 16.85 4.40
C LYS A 344 20.61 16.89 5.84
N TYR A 345 20.38 18.00 6.50
CA TYR A 345 20.65 18.12 7.94
C TYR A 345 19.74 17.18 8.75
N GLU A 346 18.45 17.14 8.46
CA GLU A 346 17.51 16.22 9.10
C GLU A 346 17.75 14.76 8.72
N GLU A 347 18.15 14.49 7.48
CA GLU A 347 18.58 13.15 7.04
C GLU A 347 19.80 12.69 7.83
N THR A 348 20.74 13.56 8.09
CA THR A 348 21.91 13.26 8.94
C THR A 348 21.49 12.87 10.36
N ILE A 349 20.57 13.62 10.98
CA ILE A 349 20.06 13.29 12.32
C ILE A 349 19.42 11.90 12.31
N ARG A 350 18.54 11.65 11.33
CA ARG A 350 17.88 10.35 11.19
C ARG A 350 18.89 9.21 10.96
N ALA A 351 19.89 9.44 10.10
CA ALA A 351 20.92 8.45 9.83
C ALA A 351 21.75 8.10 11.08
N ILE A 352 22.10 9.11 11.89
CA ILE A 352 22.80 8.87 13.16
C ILE A 352 21.90 8.09 14.13
N GLN A 353 20.64 8.50 14.30
CA GLN A 353 19.68 7.78 15.16
C GLN A 353 19.48 6.32 14.69
N GLU A 354 19.44 6.09 13.37
CA GLU A 354 19.30 4.76 12.80
C GLU A 354 20.54 3.88 13.09
N LEU A 355 21.75 4.44 13.07
CA LEU A 355 22.96 3.72 13.47
C LEU A 355 22.86 3.24 14.93
N TYR A 356 22.41 4.11 15.84
CA TYR A 356 22.23 3.72 17.25
C TYR A 356 21.11 2.70 17.44
N ALA A 357 20.01 2.87 16.74
CA ALA A 357 18.89 1.91 16.74
C ALA A 357 19.30 0.53 16.19
N GLU A 358 20.27 0.48 15.27
CA GLU A 358 20.83 -0.78 14.76
C GLU A 358 21.65 -1.54 15.82
N LYS A 359 22.21 -0.82 16.83
CA LYS A 359 22.88 -1.40 17.99
C LYS A 359 21.97 -1.59 19.21
N GLY A 360 20.64 -1.49 19.00
CA GLY A 360 19.66 -1.65 20.08
C GLY A 360 19.36 -0.39 20.88
N ARG A 361 20.02 0.72 20.60
CA ARG A 361 19.88 1.96 21.37
C ARG A 361 18.76 2.82 20.78
N LEU A 362 17.53 2.29 20.84
CA LEU A 362 16.34 2.95 20.30
C LEU A 362 16.10 4.34 20.87
N ARG A 363 16.48 4.56 22.13
CA ARG A 363 16.27 5.81 22.87
C ARG A 363 17.42 6.80 22.72
N ALA A 364 18.34 6.54 21.82
CA ALA A 364 19.41 7.48 21.52
C ALA A 364 18.84 8.82 21.07
N ARG A 365 19.21 9.87 21.77
CA ARG A 365 18.81 11.24 21.47
C ARG A 365 19.97 11.96 20.82
N VAL A 366 19.75 12.46 19.64
CA VAL A 366 20.69 13.30 18.90
C VAL A 366 20.17 14.73 18.96
N SER A 367 20.85 15.57 19.70
CA SER A 367 20.51 16.98 19.91
C SER A 367 21.50 17.87 19.16
N PRO A 368 21.16 18.27 17.93
CA PRO A 368 22.05 19.09 17.13
C PRO A 368 21.96 20.56 17.53
N VAL A 369 23.11 21.20 17.65
CA VAL A 369 23.26 22.63 17.90
C VAL A 369 23.92 23.26 16.67
N LYS A 370 23.26 24.28 16.11
CA LYS A 370 23.79 25.08 15.00
C LYS A 370 24.42 26.35 15.57
N SER A 371 25.63 26.62 15.21
CA SER A 371 26.34 27.85 15.61
C SER A 371 26.94 28.55 14.40
N PHE A 372 26.69 29.84 14.25
CA PHE A 372 27.31 30.62 13.18
C PHE A 372 28.72 30.99 13.61
N ASN A 373 29.70 30.67 12.80
CA ASN A 373 31.08 30.98 13.02
C ASN A 373 31.47 32.25 12.25
N ASP A 374 31.57 33.35 12.94
CA ASP A 374 31.85 34.67 12.37
C ASP A 374 33.22 34.74 11.66
N LYS A 375 34.19 33.91 12.02
CA LYS A 375 35.53 33.90 11.44
C LYS A 375 35.53 33.23 10.06
N THR A 376 34.72 32.17 9.90
CA THR A 376 34.66 31.40 8.64
C THR A 376 33.47 31.78 7.78
N GLY A 377 32.46 32.46 8.33
CA GLY A 377 31.18 32.75 7.68
C GLY A 377 30.33 31.51 7.45
N LEU A 378 30.57 30.44 8.18
CA LEU A 378 29.93 29.14 8.01
C LEU A 378 29.05 28.79 9.22
N MET A 379 28.08 27.90 9.02
CA MET A 379 27.23 27.36 10.10
C MET A 379 27.82 26.03 10.54
N ASP A 380 28.49 26.04 11.69
CA ASP A 380 29.00 24.83 12.31
C ASP A 380 27.86 24.05 12.97
N VAL A 381 27.96 22.72 12.93
CA VAL A 381 26.93 21.83 13.50
C VAL A 381 27.58 20.90 14.50
N HIS A 382 27.11 20.95 15.75
CA HIS A 382 27.54 20.07 16.80
C HIS A 382 26.42 19.12 17.22
N PHE A 383 26.62 17.81 17.06
CA PHE A 383 25.68 16.79 17.47
C PHE A 383 26.04 16.30 18.88
N ALA A 384 25.26 16.72 19.86
CA ALA A 384 25.35 16.17 21.22
C ALA A 384 24.47 14.90 21.27
N ILE A 385 25.06 13.78 21.65
CA ILE A 385 24.43 12.47 21.61
C ILE A 385 24.30 11.93 23.02
N ILE A 386 23.10 11.49 23.38
CA ILE A 386 22.83 10.69 24.58
C ILE A 386 22.43 9.32 24.06
N GLU A 387 23.31 8.34 24.22
CA GLU A 387 23.17 7.04 23.54
C GLU A 387 22.04 6.19 24.11
N GLY A 388 21.66 6.34 25.38
CA GLY A 388 20.65 5.51 26.04
C GLY A 388 21.11 4.06 26.23
N ASP A 389 20.25 3.23 26.79
CA ASP A 389 20.51 1.82 27.04
C ASP A 389 20.10 0.91 25.89
N ILE A 390 20.58 -0.33 25.93
CA ILE A 390 20.19 -1.35 24.95
C ILE A 390 18.76 -1.80 25.26
N VAL A 391 17.91 -1.76 24.24
CA VAL A 391 16.50 -2.15 24.32
C VAL A 391 16.29 -3.53 23.71
N TYR A 392 15.56 -4.39 24.43
CA TYR A 392 15.18 -5.73 24.02
C TYR A 392 13.71 -5.78 23.60
N ILE A 393 13.39 -6.66 22.67
CA ILE A 393 12.01 -6.92 22.26
C ILE A 393 11.38 -7.88 23.26
N GLU A 394 10.29 -7.48 23.94
CA GLU A 394 9.57 -8.34 24.87
C GLU A 394 8.49 -9.15 24.17
N HIS A 395 7.58 -8.48 23.44
CA HIS A 395 6.51 -9.12 22.70
C HIS A 395 6.51 -8.66 21.22
N VAL A 396 5.96 -9.53 20.39
CA VAL A 396 5.74 -9.24 18.96
C VAL A 396 4.33 -9.67 18.61
N ASP A 397 3.47 -8.68 18.37
CA ASP A 397 2.08 -8.89 18.07
C ASP A 397 1.68 -8.38 16.69
N VAL A 398 0.55 -8.88 16.23
CA VAL A 398 -0.02 -8.57 14.92
C VAL A 398 -1.49 -8.28 15.12
N GLU A 399 -1.92 -7.10 14.66
CA GLU A 399 -3.29 -6.62 14.73
C GLU A 399 -3.81 -6.20 13.35
N GLY A 400 -5.08 -5.84 13.26
CA GLY A 400 -5.71 -5.34 12.02
C GLY A 400 -6.08 -6.41 11.00
N ASN A 401 -5.59 -7.65 11.14
CA ASN A 401 -5.91 -8.74 10.22
C ASN A 401 -7.33 -9.29 10.44
N LYS A 402 -8.14 -9.27 9.40
CA LYS A 402 -9.56 -9.72 9.43
C LYS A 402 -9.78 -11.04 8.72
N VAL A 403 -9.13 -11.25 7.59
CA VAL A 403 -9.28 -12.43 6.72
C VAL A 403 -8.09 -13.36 6.82
N THR A 404 -6.89 -12.81 6.87
CA THR A 404 -5.65 -13.57 6.92
C THR A 404 -5.39 -14.08 8.33
N LYS A 405 -4.97 -15.32 8.44
CA LYS A 405 -4.64 -15.92 9.72
C LYS A 405 -3.35 -15.30 10.30
N THR A 406 -3.36 -14.92 11.57
CA THR A 406 -2.26 -14.21 12.25
C THR A 406 -0.90 -14.90 12.10
N TYR A 407 -0.85 -16.25 12.12
CA TYR A 407 0.41 -16.98 11.94
C TYR A 407 1.08 -16.75 10.58
N ILE A 408 0.33 -16.30 9.56
CA ILE A 408 0.87 -15.95 8.24
C ILE A 408 1.80 -14.75 8.36
N PHE A 409 1.44 -13.77 9.17
CA PHE A 409 2.28 -12.60 9.41
C PHE A 409 3.40 -12.90 10.38
N LYS A 410 3.10 -13.60 11.49
CA LYS A 410 4.12 -13.97 12.48
C LYS A 410 5.29 -14.77 11.90
N ARG A 411 5.09 -15.58 10.86
CA ARG A 411 6.16 -16.30 10.17
C ARG A 411 7.02 -15.43 9.25
N GLU A 412 6.48 -14.30 8.74
CA GLU A 412 7.23 -13.36 7.88
C GLU A 412 8.02 -12.34 8.73
N ILE A 413 7.68 -12.17 10.00
CA ILE A 413 8.39 -11.30 10.93
C ILE A 413 9.73 -11.94 11.29
N VAL A 414 10.82 -11.18 11.06
CA VAL A 414 12.20 -11.63 11.25
C VAL A 414 12.63 -11.50 12.72
N VAL A 415 12.10 -10.48 13.41
CA VAL A 415 12.40 -10.23 14.84
C VAL A 415 11.69 -11.23 15.75
N ARG A 416 12.30 -11.54 16.88
CA ARG A 416 11.78 -12.48 17.87
C ARG A 416 11.86 -11.88 19.28
N PRO A 417 10.94 -12.23 20.19
CA PRO A 417 11.08 -11.90 21.61
C PRO A 417 12.44 -12.29 22.18
N GLY A 418 12.99 -11.46 23.06
CA GLY A 418 14.31 -11.64 23.69
C GLY A 418 15.49 -11.15 22.86
N GLN A 419 15.29 -10.73 21.62
CA GLN A 419 16.37 -10.18 20.79
C GLN A 419 16.56 -8.69 21.04
N ILE A 420 17.78 -8.22 20.80
CA ILE A 420 18.10 -6.79 20.79
C ILE A 420 17.32 -6.13 19.67
N PHE A 421 16.78 -4.95 19.94
CA PHE A 421 16.11 -4.13 18.93
C PHE A 421 17.08 -3.78 17.80
N GLN A 422 16.67 -4.02 16.57
CA GLN A 422 17.43 -3.68 15.36
C GLN A 422 16.49 -3.11 14.30
N ALA A 423 16.67 -1.83 13.97
CA ALA A 423 15.80 -1.11 13.04
C ALA A 423 15.75 -1.76 11.65
N SER A 424 16.89 -2.27 11.17
CA SER A 424 16.98 -2.97 9.88
C SER A 424 16.12 -4.25 9.83
N ARG A 425 16.10 -5.04 10.92
CA ARG A 425 15.31 -6.27 11.00
C ARG A 425 13.80 -5.99 11.08
N ILE A 426 13.42 -4.93 11.77
CA ILE A 426 12.01 -4.49 11.85
C ILE A 426 11.55 -4.02 10.46
N ARG A 427 12.36 -3.21 9.78
CA ARG A 427 12.10 -2.80 8.40
C ARG A 427 11.99 -4.02 7.46
N LYS A 428 12.89 -4.99 7.60
CA LYS A 428 12.84 -6.22 6.83
C LYS A 428 11.57 -7.03 7.08
N SER A 429 11.09 -7.08 8.32
CA SER A 429 9.80 -7.70 8.66
C SER A 429 8.65 -7.02 7.93
N ARG A 430 8.62 -5.68 7.95
CA ARG A 430 7.63 -4.89 7.20
C ARG A 430 7.69 -5.17 5.70
N GLU A 431 8.88 -5.17 5.11
CA GLU A 431 9.09 -5.46 3.69
C GLU A 431 8.57 -6.86 3.32
N LYS A 432 8.84 -7.88 4.15
CA LYS A 432 8.36 -9.25 3.92
C LYS A 432 6.84 -9.35 3.99
N ILE A 433 6.21 -8.67 4.92
CA ILE A 433 4.75 -8.60 5.01
C ILE A 433 4.16 -7.90 3.77
N MET A 434 4.72 -6.76 3.38
CA MET A 434 4.29 -6.03 2.18
C MET A 434 4.49 -6.86 0.90
N ASN A 435 5.53 -7.68 0.82
CA ASN A 435 5.82 -8.56 -0.31
C ASN A 435 4.83 -9.73 -0.46
N LEU A 436 3.93 -9.97 0.51
CA LEU A 436 2.79 -10.88 0.32
C LEU A 436 1.88 -10.44 -0.83
N GLY A 437 1.83 -9.13 -1.15
CA GLY A 437 1.19 -8.56 -2.33
C GLY A 437 -0.30 -8.25 -2.18
N PHE A 438 -0.91 -8.56 -1.04
CA PHE A 438 -2.31 -8.25 -0.72
C PHE A 438 -2.45 -7.39 0.55
N ILE A 439 -1.39 -6.72 0.96
CA ILE A 439 -1.37 -5.81 2.11
C ILE A 439 -1.25 -4.39 1.58
N ASP A 440 -2.14 -3.51 2.03
CA ASP A 440 -2.13 -2.10 1.64
C ASP A 440 -1.17 -1.29 2.50
N GLU A 441 -1.15 -1.53 3.81
CA GLU A 441 -0.30 -0.80 4.74
C GLU A 441 0.13 -1.70 5.91
N VAL A 442 1.30 -1.44 6.44
CA VAL A 442 1.83 -2.04 7.67
C VAL A 442 2.40 -0.91 8.50
N ASP A 443 1.73 -0.57 9.58
CA ASP A 443 2.24 0.32 10.60
C ASP A 443 2.88 -0.47 11.71
N ILE A 444 3.88 0.12 12.35
CA ILE A 444 4.61 -0.53 13.44
C ILE A 444 4.51 0.38 14.65
N ASP A 445 3.75 -0.07 15.63
CA ASP A 445 3.69 0.59 16.93
C ASP A 445 4.74 -0.01 17.87
N ILE A 446 5.46 0.88 18.56
CA ILE A 446 6.54 0.53 19.49
C ILE A 446 6.12 1.08 20.84
N GLN A 447 5.68 0.20 21.72
CA GLN A 447 5.27 0.57 23.05
C GLN A 447 6.37 0.18 24.05
N SER A 448 6.55 1.02 25.06
CA SER A 448 7.43 0.70 26.18
C SER A 448 6.56 0.21 27.33
N PRO A 449 6.67 -1.06 27.72
CA PRO A 449 6.02 -1.57 28.92
C PRO A 449 6.61 -0.91 30.17
N THR A 450 6.30 -1.44 31.33
CA THR A 450 6.77 -0.90 32.62
C THR A 450 8.31 -0.90 32.74
N ASP A 451 8.97 -1.85 32.07
CA ASP A 451 10.44 -1.96 32.04
C ASP A 451 11.01 -1.04 30.93
N PRO A 452 11.87 -0.06 31.29
CA PRO A 452 12.45 0.86 30.32
C PRO A 452 13.38 0.18 29.30
N ASP A 453 13.96 -0.99 29.59
CA ASP A 453 14.89 -1.66 28.68
C ASP A 453 14.20 -2.64 27.72
N LYS A 454 12.89 -2.62 27.70
CA LYS A 454 12.08 -3.49 26.83
C LYS A 454 11.11 -2.71 25.97
N VAL A 455 10.71 -3.31 24.87
CA VAL A 455 9.67 -2.79 23.99
C VAL A 455 8.78 -3.91 23.47
N ASP A 456 7.50 -3.59 23.33
CA ASP A 456 6.54 -4.39 22.61
C ASP A 456 6.39 -3.84 21.20
N LEU A 457 6.39 -4.74 20.23
CA LEU A 457 6.22 -4.42 18.82
C LEU A 457 4.87 -4.92 18.34
N THR A 458 4.01 -4.02 17.93
CA THR A 458 2.74 -4.36 17.30
C THR A 458 2.78 -3.99 15.82
N PHE A 459 2.58 -4.99 14.97
CA PHE A 459 2.44 -4.78 13.52
C PHE A 459 0.94 -4.62 13.23
N ASP A 460 0.50 -3.40 12.99
CA ASP A 460 -0.88 -3.10 12.59
C ASP A 460 -0.99 -3.21 11.05
N ILE A 461 -1.85 -4.11 10.59
CA ILE A 461 -1.92 -4.54 9.21
C ILE A 461 -3.25 -4.11 8.60
N THR A 462 -3.17 -3.30 7.57
CA THR A 462 -4.32 -3.01 6.72
C THR A 462 -4.31 -3.95 5.52
N GLU A 463 -5.25 -4.91 5.53
CA GLU A 463 -5.40 -5.87 4.44
C GLU A 463 -6.03 -5.21 3.22
N GLY A 464 -5.44 -5.40 2.05
CA GLY A 464 -5.99 -5.03 0.75
C GLY A 464 -6.87 -6.13 0.14
N LYS A 465 -7.25 -5.93 -1.10
CA LYS A 465 -8.07 -6.90 -1.85
C LYS A 465 -7.17 -7.98 -2.47
N PRO A 466 -7.24 -9.24 -2.01
CA PRO A 466 -6.37 -10.31 -2.52
C PRO A 466 -6.79 -10.87 -3.88
N GLY A 467 -8.03 -10.65 -4.29
CA GLY A 467 -8.59 -11.16 -5.54
C GLY A 467 -8.63 -10.10 -6.63
N MET A 468 -8.25 -10.49 -7.83
CA MET A 468 -8.30 -9.62 -8.99
C MET A 468 -8.75 -10.38 -10.23
N LEU A 469 -9.68 -9.78 -10.95
CA LEU A 469 -10.08 -10.18 -12.30
C LEU A 469 -9.55 -9.13 -13.28
N THR A 470 -8.73 -9.56 -14.21
CA THR A 470 -8.17 -8.70 -15.25
C THR A 470 -8.67 -9.17 -16.61
N MET A 471 -9.18 -8.23 -17.39
CA MET A 471 -9.50 -8.43 -18.79
C MET A 471 -8.66 -7.45 -19.61
N GLY A 472 -8.02 -7.95 -20.64
CA GLY A 472 -7.16 -7.15 -21.50
C GLY A 472 -7.27 -7.56 -22.95
N ALA A 473 -6.91 -6.65 -23.83
CA ALA A 473 -6.68 -6.92 -25.23
C ALA A 473 -5.30 -6.34 -25.62
N ALA A 474 -4.54 -7.12 -26.35
CA ALA A 474 -3.23 -6.75 -26.85
C ALA A 474 -3.15 -7.02 -28.34
N TYR A 475 -2.33 -6.24 -29.03
CA TYR A 475 -2.00 -6.48 -30.41
C TYR A 475 -0.50 -6.63 -30.56
N SER A 476 -0.07 -7.75 -31.13
CA SER A 476 1.32 -7.94 -31.53
C SER A 476 1.40 -8.17 -33.04
N SER A 477 2.52 -7.77 -33.65
CA SER A 477 2.78 -8.02 -35.07
C SER A 477 2.88 -9.52 -35.37
N LEU A 478 3.25 -10.33 -34.38
CA LEU A 478 3.39 -11.77 -34.48
C LEU A 478 2.07 -12.51 -34.35
N ASP A 479 1.34 -12.25 -33.27
CA ASP A 479 0.16 -13.02 -32.87
C ASP A 479 -1.16 -12.37 -33.30
N GLY A 480 -1.13 -11.12 -33.74
CA GLY A 480 -2.31 -10.33 -34.04
C GLY A 480 -3.01 -9.83 -32.77
N LEU A 481 -4.32 -9.74 -32.82
CA LEU A 481 -5.13 -9.37 -31.65
C LEU A 481 -5.29 -10.56 -30.72
N ILE A 482 -4.94 -10.36 -29.44
CA ILE A 482 -5.07 -11.34 -28.37
C ILE A 482 -5.95 -10.74 -27.27
N GLY A 483 -6.98 -11.46 -26.85
CA GLY A 483 -7.71 -11.21 -25.61
C GLY A 483 -7.12 -12.03 -24.48
N THR A 484 -7.08 -11.48 -23.30
CA THR A 484 -6.65 -12.19 -22.09
C THR A 484 -7.65 -11.96 -20.96
N LEU A 485 -8.06 -13.04 -20.33
CA LEU A 485 -8.81 -13.06 -19.09
C LEU A 485 -7.96 -13.74 -18.02
N SER A 486 -7.72 -13.04 -16.92
CA SER A 486 -6.91 -13.57 -15.80
C SER A 486 -7.66 -13.35 -14.49
N LEU A 487 -7.87 -14.43 -13.77
CA LEU A 487 -8.37 -14.44 -12.40
C LEU A 487 -7.21 -14.83 -11.49
N GLN A 488 -6.91 -13.99 -10.51
CA GLN A 488 -5.85 -14.25 -9.54
C GLN A 488 -6.35 -14.01 -8.13
N HIS A 489 -5.92 -14.85 -7.20
CA HIS A 489 -6.16 -14.68 -5.77
C HIS A 489 -4.86 -14.94 -5.00
N LEU A 490 -4.39 -13.92 -4.27
CA LEU A 490 -3.10 -13.96 -3.58
C LEU A 490 -3.17 -14.52 -2.15
N ASN A 491 -4.37 -14.68 -1.61
CA ASN A 491 -4.59 -15.10 -0.23
C ASN A 491 -5.73 -16.11 -0.12
N LEU A 492 -5.64 -17.21 -0.83
CA LEU A 492 -6.68 -18.24 -0.83
C LEU A 492 -6.88 -18.80 0.57
N LEU A 493 -8.13 -18.79 1.06
CA LEU A 493 -8.54 -19.25 2.39
C LEU A 493 -7.80 -18.54 3.55
N GLY A 494 -7.29 -17.31 3.35
CA GLY A 494 -6.55 -16.58 4.37
C GLY A 494 -5.19 -17.19 4.74
N ARG A 495 -4.60 -17.99 3.83
CA ARG A 495 -3.35 -18.75 4.08
C ARG A 495 -2.15 -18.25 3.26
N ALA A 496 -2.28 -17.06 2.61
CA ALA A 496 -1.30 -16.52 1.66
C ALA A 496 -0.94 -17.51 0.53
N GLN A 497 -1.85 -18.43 0.20
CA GLN A 497 -1.73 -19.28 -0.97
C GLN A 497 -2.17 -18.50 -2.19
N ARG A 498 -1.45 -18.66 -3.29
CA ARG A 498 -1.73 -17.99 -4.56
C ARG A 498 -2.37 -18.98 -5.51
N ALA A 499 -3.48 -18.59 -6.11
CA ALA A 499 -4.12 -19.33 -7.17
C ALA A 499 -4.37 -18.38 -8.34
N SER A 500 -4.14 -18.84 -9.56
CA SER A 500 -4.46 -18.08 -10.76
C SER A 500 -5.00 -18.99 -11.86
N ALA A 501 -5.94 -18.45 -12.62
CA ALA A 501 -6.45 -19.04 -13.84
C ALA A 501 -6.33 -17.99 -14.94
N GLN A 502 -5.74 -18.35 -16.06
CA GLN A 502 -5.56 -17.45 -17.18
C GLN A 502 -6.02 -18.13 -18.47
N TRP A 503 -6.74 -17.35 -19.26
CA TRP A 503 -7.13 -17.71 -20.61
C TRP A 503 -6.73 -16.59 -21.57
N SER A 504 -5.86 -16.94 -22.53
CA SER A 504 -5.49 -16.05 -23.63
C SER A 504 -6.03 -16.62 -24.92
N PHE A 505 -6.68 -15.78 -25.71
CA PHE A 505 -7.35 -16.20 -26.94
C PHE A 505 -7.13 -15.19 -28.07
N GLY A 506 -6.93 -15.72 -29.27
CA GLY A 506 -6.66 -14.93 -30.45
C GLY A 506 -6.65 -15.83 -31.69
N LYS A 507 -6.40 -15.23 -32.84
CA LYS A 507 -6.35 -16.00 -34.11
C LYS A 507 -5.22 -17.05 -34.09
N ARG A 508 -4.07 -16.70 -33.49
CA ARG A 508 -2.86 -17.55 -33.46
C ARG A 508 -2.56 -18.14 -32.09
N VAL A 509 -3.17 -17.65 -31.03
CA VAL A 509 -2.90 -18.04 -29.64
C VAL A 509 -4.18 -18.50 -28.98
N GLN A 510 -4.09 -19.63 -28.25
CA GLN A 510 -5.14 -20.13 -27.38
C GLN A 510 -4.47 -20.84 -26.21
N ASP A 511 -4.32 -20.16 -25.08
CA ASP A 511 -3.59 -20.64 -23.92
C ASP A 511 -4.51 -20.66 -22.70
N TYR A 512 -4.54 -21.81 -22.03
CA TYR A 512 -5.19 -22.00 -20.73
C TYR A 512 -4.12 -22.38 -19.72
N SER A 513 -4.10 -21.71 -18.59
CA SER A 513 -3.21 -22.09 -17.49
C SER A 513 -3.92 -21.96 -16.14
N LEU A 514 -3.66 -22.91 -15.28
CA LEU A 514 -4.02 -22.92 -13.86
C LEU A 514 -2.75 -23.04 -13.05
N SER A 515 -2.59 -22.19 -12.07
CA SER A 515 -1.44 -22.23 -11.17
C SER A 515 -1.90 -22.12 -9.72
N TRP A 516 -1.30 -22.94 -8.87
CA TRP A 516 -1.45 -22.84 -7.42
C TRP A 516 -0.06 -22.87 -6.78
N THR A 517 0.14 -22.03 -5.76
CA THR A 517 1.40 -21.97 -5.04
C THR A 517 1.16 -21.65 -3.57
N THR A 518 1.78 -22.42 -2.67
CA THR A 518 1.92 -22.05 -1.27
C THR A 518 3.35 -21.63 -0.96
N PRO A 519 3.58 -20.49 -0.30
CA PRO A 519 4.94 -20.01 -0.01
C PRO A 519 5.61 -20.73 1.18
N TRP A 520 4.85 -21.51 1.94
CA TRP A 520 5.35 -22.24 3.11
C TRP A 520 4.74 -23.64 3.17
N VAL A 521 5.58 -24.63 3.44
CA VAL A 521 5.18 -26.04 3.63
C VAL A 521 5.59 -26.49 5.03
N ARG A 522 4.63 -26.98 5.81
CA ARG A 522 4.85 -27.49 7.19
C ARG A 522 5.66 -26.54 8.07
N GLY A 523 5.39 -25.24 8.01
CA GLY A 523 6.07 -24.21 8.82
C GLY A 523 7.50 -23.89 8.39
N LYS A 524 8.00 -24.46 7.29
CA LYS A 524 9.31 -24.15 6.71
C LYS A 524 9.17 -23.20 5.52
N PRO A 525 10.13 -22.29 5.27
CA PRO A 525 10.13 -21.37 4.15
C PRO A 525 10.45 -22.07 2.83
N VAL A 526 9.64 -23.06 2.47
CA VAL A 526 9.71 -23.82 1.24
C VAL A 526 8.44 -23.57 0.45
N SER A 527 8.53 -22.99 -0.73
CA SER A 527 7.39 -22.87 -1.63
C SER A 527 7.11 -24.20 -2.33
N LEU A 528 5.82 -24.49 -2.52
CA LEU A 528 5.35 -25.59 -3.36
C LEU A 528 4.35 -25.04 -4.34
N GLY A 529 4.50 -25.35 -5.63
CA GLY A 529 3.61 -24.91 -6.69
C GLY A 529 3.30 -26.01 -7.68
N ILE A 530 2.10 -25.93 -8.27
CA ILE A 530 1.63 -26.80 -9.34
C ILE A 530 1.06 -25.90 -10.42
N ASP A 531 1.53 -26.09 -11.65
CA ASP A 531 1.00 -25.43 -12.83
C ASP A 531 0.46 -26.47 -13.80
N LEU A 532 -0.72 -26.22 -14.35
CA LEU A 532 -1.33 -27.01 -15.42
C LEU A 532 -1.57 -26.08 -16.61
N PHE A 533 -1.20 -26.54 -17.79
CA PHE A 533 -1.33 -25.73 -18.99
C PHE A 533 -1.78 -26.54 -20.21
N ASN A 534 -2.49 -25.86 -21.08
CA ASN A 534 -2.88 -26.33 -22.39
C ASN A 534 -2.78 -25.16 -23.36
N THR A 535 -1.73 -25.13 -24.17
CA THR A 535 -1.45 -24.03 -25.08
C THR A 535 -1.51 -24.50 -26.53
N ARG A 536 -2.02 -23.61 -27.37
CA ARG A 536 -2.01 -23.80 -28.82
C ARG A 536 -1.52 -22.54 -29.48
N ARG A 537 -0.45 -22.63 -30.25
CA ARG A 537 0.14 -21.49 -30.95
C ARG A 537 0.35 -21.82 -32.41
N ILE A 538 -0.03 -20.89 -33.28
CA ILE A 538 0.32 -20.94 -34.70
C ILE A 538 1.63 -20.14 -34.81
N ASN A 539 2.73 -20.82 -35.10
CA ASN A 539 4.04 -20.18 -35.19
C ASN A 539 4.24 -19.66 -36.64
N PRO A 540 4.40 -18.34 -36.81
CA PRO A 540 4.71 -17.77 -38.13
C PRO A 540 6.18 -17.90 -38.46
N PHE A 541 6.49 -18.06 -39.73
CA PHE A 541 7.87 -17.93 -40.26
C PHE A 541 8.20 -16.48 -40.63
N GLN A 542 7.20 -15.80 -41.15
CA GLN A 542 7.21 -14.36 -41.43
C GLN A 542 5.80 -13.84 -41.08
N THR A 543 5.62 -12.55 -41.04
CA THR A 543 4.33 -11.95 -40.63
C THR A 543 3.10 -12.50 -41.34
N SER A 544 3.25 -13.09 -42.53
CA SER A 544 2.15 -13.58 -43.36
C SER A 544 2.08 -15.10 -43.50
N ILE A 545 3.13 -15.86 -43.17
CA ILE A 545 3.22 -17.31 -43.41
C ILE A 545 3.26 -18.06 -42.09
N ASN A 546 2.28 -18.96 -41.87
CA ASN A 546 2.29 -19.85 -40.73
C ASN A 546 3.22 -21.00 -40.99
N ALA A 547 4.22 -21.25 -40.13
CA ALA A 547 5.16 -22.34 -40.32
C ALA A 547 4.56 -23.70 -39.85
N TYR A 548 3.96 -23.70 -38.66
CA TYR A 548 3.36 -24.89 -38.05
C TYR A 548 2.43 -24.49 -36.89
N VAL A 549 1.65 -25.43 -36.42
CA VAL A 549 0.83 -25.32 -35.22
C VAL A 549 1.44 -26.17 -34.13
N GLN A 550 1.77 -25.56 -33.02
CA GLN A 550 2.27 -26.20 -31.80
C GLN A 550 1.17 -26.26 -30.75
N ARG A 551 0.94 -27.45 -30.20
CA ARG A 551 0.10 -27.68 -29.03
C ARG A 551 0.99 -28.21 -27.92
N ASN A 552 0.89 -27.65 -26.72
CA ASN A 552 1.63 -28.10 -25.56
C ASN A 552 0.66 -28.31 -24.40
N ARG A 553 0.59 -29.53 -23.87
CA ARG A 553 -0.28 -29.92 -22.76
C ARG A 553 0.53 -30.61 -21.70
N GLY A 554 0.42 -30.12 -20.48
CA GLY A 554 1.23 -30.68 -19.41
C GLY A 554 1.06 -30.00 -18.08
N GLY A 555 2.02 -30.29 -17.18
CA GLY A 555 2.09 -29.68 -15.88
C GLY A 555 3.51 -29.56 -15.38
N THR A 556 3.70 -28.66 -14.42
CA THR A 556 4.96 -28.41 -13.75
C THR A 556 4.76 -28.48 -12.23
N LEU A 557 5.60 -29.24 -11.55
CA LEU A 557 5.72 -29.23 -10.09
C LEU A 557 6.93 -28.37 -9.73
N ARG A 558 6.75 -27.44 -8.79
CA ARG A 558 7.81 -26.53 -8.33
C ARG A 558 8.01 -26.66 -6.83
N VAL A 559 9.27 -26.73 -6.39
CA VAL A 559 9.68 -26.74 -4.99
C VAL A 559 10.80 -25.72 -4.82
N GLY A 560 10.60 -24.75 -3.91
CA GLY A 560 11.55 -23.64 -3.74
C GLY A 560 11.90 -23.36 -2.28
N PRO A 561 12.92 -24.02 -1.71
CA PRO A 561 13.45 -23.63 -0.40
C PRO A 561 14.12 -22.26 -0.44
N ARG A 562 13.93 -21.50 0.63
CA ARG A 562 14.47 -20.14 0.82
C ARG A 562 15.34 -20.11 2.06
N PHE A 563 16.46 -19.39 1.99
CA PHE A 563 17.48 -19.34 3.05
C PHE A 563 17.85 -17.91 3.41
N GLN A 564 18.39 -17.70 4.59
CA GLN A 564 18.89 -16.42 5.09
C GLN A 564 17.87 -15.28 4.88
N GLU A 565 16.68 -15.44 5.46
CA GLU A 565 15.61 -14.44 5.41
C GLU A 565 15.18 -14.09 3.97
N ASP A 566 15.15 -15.10 3.10
CA ASP A 566 14.78 -15.00 1.68
C ASP A 566 15.85 -14.34 0.77
N LYS A 567 17.08 -14.20 1.25
CA LYS A 567 18.18 -13.69 0.43
C LYS A 567 18.65 -14.71 -0.62
N TYR A 568 18.56 -15.99 -0.32
CA TYR A 568 18.94 -17.06 -1.23
C TYR A 568 17.75 -17.98 -1.49
N HIS A 569 17.54 -18.30 -2.76
CA HIS A 569 16.47 -19.17 -3.23
C HIS A 569 17.09 -20.33 -4.01
N LEU A 570 16.60 -21.52 -3.79
CA LEU A 570 16.90 -22.67 -4.63
C LEU A 570 15.57 -23.21 -5.17
N ASN A 571 15.35 -23.10 -6.46
CA ASN A 571 14.10 -23.48 -7.10
C ASN A 571 14.33 -24.75 -7.92
N PHE A 572 13.61 -25.81 -7.60
CA PHE A 572 13.50 -27.00 -8.41
C PHE A 572 12.19 -27.01 -9.15
N SER A 573 12.19 -27.39 -10.41
CA SER A 573 10.95 -27.70 -11.12
C SER A 573 11.09 -28.95 -11.95
N TYR A 574 10.01 -29.70 -12.02
CA TYR A 574 9.85 -30.81 -12.93
C TYR A 574 8.66 -30.58 -13.82
N THR A 575 8.89 -30.60 -15.13
CA THR A 575 7.86 -30.38 -16.17
C THR A 575 7.69 -31.66 -16.97
N TYR A 576 6.42 -32.08 -17.08
CA TYR A 576 6.03 -33.15 -17.99
C TYR A 576 4.94 -32.68 -18.93
N SER A 577 5.18 -32.78 -20.24
CA SER A 577 4.21 -32.32 -21.23
C SER A 577 4.34 -33.04 -22.57
N GLY A 578 3.22 -33.12 -23.29
CA GLY A 578 3.20 -33.57 -24.69
C GLY A 578 3.20 -32.34 -25.60
N ILE A 579 4.23 -32.24 -26.45
CA ILE A 579 4.36 -31.20 -27.48
C ILE A 579 3.97 -31.82 -28.82
N THR A 580 2.83 -31.40 -29.37
CA THR A 580 2.32 -31.86 -30.65
C THR A 580 2.51 -30.81 -31.72
N ILE A 581 3.20 -31.14 -32.78
CA ILE A 581 3.41 -30.31 -33.98
C ILE A 581 2.52 -30.84 -35.09
N VAL A 582 1.72 -29.98 -35.69
CA VAL A 582 0.84 -30.28 -36.82
C VAL A 582 0.83 -29.16 -37.84
N ASN A 583 0.33 -29.44 -39.04
CA ASN A 583 0.18 -28.47 -40.13
C ASN A 583 1.53 -27.80 -40.49
N VAL A 584 2.57 -28.60 -40.59
CA VAL A 584 3.90 -28.15 -41.04
C VAL A 584 3.82 -27.88 -42.53
N GLN A 585 4.15 -26.64 -42.93
CA GLN A 585 4.22 -26.32 -44.35
C GLN A 585 5.39 -27.02 -45.05
N ASP A 586 5.25 -27.34 -46.31
CA ASP A 586 6.16 -28.18 -47.11
C ASP A 586 7.62 -27.69 -47.03
N GLN A 587 7.84 -26.39 -47.08
CA GLN A 587 9.16 -25.78 -46.97
C GLN A 587 9.89 -26.01 -45.62
N PHE A 588 9.17 -26.45 -44.59
CA PHE A 588 9.71 -26.72 -43.26
C PHE A 588 9.77 -28.20 -42.89
N ARG A 589 9.21 -29.10 -43.73
CA ARG A 589 9.19 -30.54 -43.49
C ARG A 589 10.58 -31.16 -43.41
N GLY A 590 11.60 -30.51 -43.97
CA GLY A 590 13.01 -30.93 -43.81
C GLY A 590 13.58 -30.71 -42.42
N SER A 591 13.05 -29.77 -41.64
CA SER A 591 13.53 -29.39 -40.32
C SER A 591 12.55 -29.63 -39.18
N LEU A 592 11.29 -29.90 -39.47
CA LEU A 592 10.20 -30.13 -38.53
C LEU A 592 9.39 -31.35 -38.92
N THR A 593 9.26 -32.29 -38.02
CA THR A 593 8.44 -33.51 -38.20
C THR A 593 7.11 -33.31 -37.46
N GLU A 594 6.01 -33.63 -38.11
CA GLU A 594 4.69 -33.68 -37.46
C GLU A 594 4.64 -34.87 -36.50
N GLY A 595 4.01 -34.69 -35.36
CA GLY A 595 3.85 -35.69 -34.34
C GLY A 595 3.83 -35.13 -32.93
N THR A 596 3.75 -36.03 -31.97
CA THR A 596 3.80 -35.67 -30.54
C THR A 596 5.10 -36.14 -29.96
N SER A 597 5.82 -35.27 -29.31
CA SER A 597 7.04 -35.57 -28.55
C SER A 597 6.78 -35.32 -27.06
N ILE A 598 7.21 -36.29 -26.25
CA ILE A 598 7.16 -36.19 -24.80
C ILE A 598 8.33 -35.34 -24.34
N TYR A 599 7.99 -34.22 -23.69
CA TYR A 599 8.95 -33.35 -23.01
C TYR A 599 8.91 -33.62 -21.51
N SER A 600 10.02 -34.08 -20.97
CA SER A 600 10.20 -34.39 -19.57
C SER A 600 11.50 -33.76 -19.08
N SER A 601 11.41 -32.71 -18.29
CA SER A 601 12.58 -31.93 -17.88
C SER A 601 12.60 -31.63 -16.39
N ALA A 602 13.78 -31.64 -15.81
CA ALA A 602 14.04 -31.12 -14.49
C ALA A 602 14.91 -29.86 -14.59
N SER A 603 14.56 -28.82 -13.85
CA SER A 603 15.38 -27.64 -13.74
C SER A 603 15.70 -27.28 -12.30
N MET A 604 16.86 -26.67 -12.10
CA MET A 604 17.32 -26.11 -10.84
C MET A 604 17.83 -24.69 -11.09
N GLU A 605 17.35 -23.76 -10.29
CA GLU A 605 17.84 -22.38 -10.29
C GLU A 605 18.30 -22.02 -8.88
N PHE A 606 19.52 -21.54 -8.76
CA PHE A 606 20.01 -20.90 -7.54
C PHE A 606 20.01 -19.39 -7.76
N ALA A 607 19.37 -18.64 -6.86
CA ALA A 607 19.26 -17.21 -6.94
C ALA A 607 19.64 -16.54 -5.61
N ARG A 608 20.37 -15.41 -5.71
CA ARG A 608 20.58 -14.45 -4.64
C ARG A 608 19.75 -13.23 -4.95
N ASP A 609 18.80 -12.89 -4.07
CA ASP A 609 17.91 -11.74 -4.22
C ASP A 609 18.03 -10.79 -3.01
N THR A 610 18.40 -9.55 -3.27
CA THR A 610 18.56 -8.48 -2.27
C THR A 610 17.72 -7.25 -2.60
N ARG A 611 16.77 -7.40 -3.53
CA ARG A 611 15.88 -6.30 -3.93
C ARG A 611 14.98 -5.90 -2.77
N ASP A 612 14.76 -4.59 -2.63
CA ASP A 612 13.86 -4.00 -1.63
C ASP A 612 12.37 -4.29 -1.93
N SER A 613 12.04 -4.49 -3.20
CA SER A 613 10.71 -4.89 -3.67
C SER A 613 10.83 -5.88 -4.82
N ILE A 614 9.97 -6.89 -4.83
CA ILE A 614 9.87 -7.84 -5.95
C ILE A 614 9.16 -7.21 -7.15
N TRP A 615 8.23 -6.27 -6.87
CA TRP A 615 7.33 -5.70 -7.88
C TRP A 615 7.84 -4.42 -8.53
N ASP A 616 8.47 -3.54 -7.76
CA ASP A 616 9.03 -2.25 -8.20
C ASP A 616 10.31 -1.95 -7.43
N PRO A 617 11.41 -2.63 -7.76
CA PRO A 617 12.67 -2.48 -7.05
C PRO A 617 13.30 -1.11 -7.30
N ALA A 618 13.72 -0.45 -6.23
CA ALA A 618 14.50 0.78 -6.28
C ALA A 618 15.97 0.56 -5.90
N ARG A 619 16.26 -0.49 -5.15
CA ARG A 619 17.63 -0.85 -4.71
C ARG A 619 17.79 -2.36 -4.65
N GLY A 620 19.04 -2.80 -4.73
CA GLY A 620 19.41 -4.20 -4.60
C GLY A 620 19.58 -4.91 -5.93
N SER A 621 19.81 -6.21 -5.88
CA SER A 621 20.09 -7.02 -7.08
C SER A 621 19.54 -8.43 -6.96
N ARG A 622 19.26 -9.04 -8.10
CA ARG A 622 18.99 -10.47 -8.22
C ARG A 622 19.97 -11.09 -9.20
N HIS A 623 20.67 -12.11 -8.77
CA HIS A 623 21.60 -12.90 -9.58
C HIS A 623 21.16 -14.36 -9.51
N ALA A 624 20.92 -14.98 -10.64
CA ALA A 624 20.46 -16.36 -10.73
C ALA A 624 21.23 -17.15 -11.77
N VAL A 625 21.58 -18.38 -11.41
CA VAL A 625 22.16 -19.38 -12.29
C VAL A 625 21.21 -20.56 -12.34
N GLY A 626 20.82 -20.95 -13.54
CA GLY A 626 19.89 -22.04 -13.78
C GLY A 626 20.52 -23.11 -14.65
N ILE A 627 20.07 -24.34 -14.45
CA ILE A 627 20.34 -25.47 -15.33
C ILE A 627 19.03 -26.20 -15.59
N GLU A 628 18.82 -26.63 -16.80
CA GLU A 628 17.70 -27.47 -17.20
C GLU A 628 18.23 -28.70 -17.96
N LEU A 629 17.80 -29.87 -17.55
CA LEU A 629 18.08 -31.15 -18.18
C LEU A 629 16.78 -31.79 -18.63
N SER A 630 16.60 -31.93 -19.94
CA SER A 630 15.47 -32.62 -20.54
C SER A 630 15.89 -33.99 -21.05
N GLY A 631 15.03 -34.98 -20.86
CA GLY A 631 15.33 -36.34 -21.28
C GLY A 631 16.37 -37.04 -20.39
N GLY A 632 17.12 -37.96 -20.93
CA GLY A 632 18.09 -38.77 -20.19
C GLY A 632 17.44 -39.54 -19.02
N PRO A 633 17.83 -39.22 -17.76
CA PRO A 633 17.26 -39.91 -16.58
C PRO A 633 15.77 -39.63 -16.37
N PHE A 634 15.26 -38.56 -16.95
CA PHE A 634 13.83 -38.18 -16.86
C PHE A 634 12.97 -38.78 -17.98
N GLN A 635 13.58 -39.52 -18.89
CA GLN A 635 12.93 -40.10 -20.09
C GLN A 635 12.36 -38.98 -21.00
N GLY A 636 11.45 -39.35 -21.93
CA GLY A 636 10.89 -38.47 -22.96
C GLY A 636 11.70 -38.52 -24.27
N ASP A 637 11.24 -37.79 -25.27
CA ASP A 637 11.76 -37.85 -26.63
C ASP A 637 12.78 -36.75 -26.95
N ILE A 638 12.90 -35.72 -26.05
CA ILE A 638 13.69 -34.52 -26.30
C ILE A 638 14.80 -34.44 -25.25
N HIS A 639 16.05 -34.56 -25.69
CA HIS A 639 17.21 -34.62 -24.83
C HIS A 639 18.09 -33.38 -25.04
N PHE A 640 18.19 -32.51 -24.03
CA PHE A 640 19.10 -31.35 -24.05
C PHE A 640 19.54 -30.95 -22.65
N PHE A 641 20.63 -30.22 -22.61
CA PHE A 641 21.15 -29.53 -21.44
C PHE A 641 21.16 -28.02 -21.72
N LYS A 642 20.62 -27.23 -20.77
CA LYS A 642 20.47 -25.76 -20.92
C LYS A 642 20.89 -25.03 -19.65
N PRO A 643 22.14 -24.58 -19.53
CA PRO A 643 22.55 -23.59 -18.52
C PRO A 643 22.04 -22.21 -18.88
N SER A 644 21.73 -21.42 -17.85
CA SER A 644 21.24 -20.04 -17.98
C SER A 644 21.77 -19.15 -16.86
N LEU A 645 21.92 -17.86 -17.18
CA LEU A 645 22.33 -16.80 -16.27
C LEU A 645 21.33 -15.65 -16.37
N THR A 646 20.87 -15.17 -15.24
CA THR A 646 20.00 -13.99 -15.17
C THR A 646 20.51 -13.07 -14.07
N ASN A 647 20.83 -11.86 -14.43
CA ASN A 647 21.30 -10.83 -13.51
C ASN A 647 20.43 -9.58 -13.63
N SER A 648 20.09 -8.97 -12.52
CA SER A 648 19.51 -7.63 -12.49
C SER A 648 20.03 -6.86 -11.28
N SER A 649 20.27 -5.56 -11.46
CA SER A 649 20.75 -4.66 -10.42
C SER A 649 19.99 -3.34 -10.51
N HIS A 650 19.55 -2.81 -9.38
CA HIS A 650 18.77 -1.60 -9.30
C HIS A 650 19.47 -0.59 -8.39
N LEU A 651 19.73 0.59 -8.94
CA LEU A 651 20.43 1.67 -8.27
C LEU A 651 19.55 2.93 -8.24
N LYS A 652 19.12 3.31 -7.06
CA LYS A 652 18.47 4.61 -6.82
C LYS A 652 19.52 5.71 -6.97
N LEU A 653 19.44 6.51 -8.03
CA LEU A 653 20.38 7.61 -8.30
C LEU A 653 20.10 8.79 -7.37
N PHE A 654 18.87 9.29 -7.37
CA PHE A 654 18.37 10.33 -6.48
C PHE A 654 16.85 10.28 -6.40
N SER A 655 16.27 11.05 -5.50
CA SER A 655 14.81 11.25 -5.43
C SER A 655 14.47 12.72 -5.57
N VAL A 656 13.36 13.00 -6.21
CA VAL A 656 12.69 14.30 -6.19
C VAL A 656 11.45 14.12 -5.32
N GLU A 657 11.47 14.66 -4.11
CA GLU A 657 10.49 14.29 -3.06
C GLU A 657 10.50 12.76 -2.86
N ASP A 658 9.34 12.11 -2.87
CA ASP A 658 9.20 10.65 -2.76
C ASP A 658 9.32 9.90 -4.10
N TYR A 659 9.75 10.58 -5.18
CA TYR A 659 9.84 10.01 -6.53
C TYR A 659 11.28 9.63 -6.87
N PRO A 660 11.70 8.36 -6.73
CA PRO A 660 13.07 7.92 -7.00
C PRO A 660 13.34 7.80 -8.50
N LEU A 661 14.47 8.32 -8.95
CA LEU A 661 15.04 7.96 -10.26
C LEU A 661 15.89 6.70 -10.08
N VAL A 662 15.52 5.64 -10.78
CA VAL A 662 16.16 4.32 -10.64
C VAL A 662 16.81 3.90 -11.95
N LEU A 663 18.10 3.56 -11.89
CA LEU A 663 18.81 2.88 -12.98
C LEU A 663 18.74 1.37 -12.72
N SER A 664 18.19 0.63 -13.67
CA SER A 664 18.12 -0.82 -13.66
C SER A 664 19.01 -1.38 -14.78
N LEU A 665 19.89 -2.29 -14.45
CA LEU A 665 20.76 -2.99 -15.37
C LEU A 665 20.42 -4.48 -15.31
N ALA A 666 20.25 -5.12 -16.45
CA ALA A 666 19.99 -6.55 -16.52
C ALA A 666 20.81 -7.21 -17.61
N ASN A 667 21.18 -8.46 -17.35
CA ASN A 667 21.82 -9.35 -18.33
C ASN A 667 21.15 -10.70 -18.27
N ARG A 668 20.87 -11.27 -19.42
CA ARG A 668 20.34 -12.63 -19.56
C ARG A 668 21.12 -13.35 -20.65
N ALA A 669 21.65 -14.53 -20.29
CA ALA A 669 22.39 -15.36 -21.20
C ALA A 669 21.98 -16.82 -21.01
N ALA A 670 21.95 -17.61 -22.05
CA ALA A 670 21.79 -19.04 -21.98
C ALA A 670 22.43 -19.75 -23.16
N TYR A 671 22.73 -21.02 -22.93
CA TYR A 671 23.22 -21.95 -23.92
C TYR A 671 22.36 -23.21 -23.90
N ILE A 672 22.11 -23.80 -25.05
CA ILE A 672 21.40 -25.07 -25.16
C ILE A 672 22.19 -26.03 -26.08
N THR A 673 22.34 -27.24 -25.63
CA THR A 673 23.00 -28.32 -26.42
C THR A 673 22.25 -29.62 -26.28
N GLN A 674 22.14 -30.35 -27.39
CA GLN A 674 21.53 -31.65 -27.41
C GLN A 674 22.51 -32.77 -26.98
N PHE A 675 21.94 -33.86 -26.54
CA PHE A 675 22.69 -35.11 -26.25
C PHE A 675 21.84 -36.35 -26.54
N ASN A 676 22.42 -37.55 -26.43
CA ASN A 676 21.79 -38.83 -26.71
C ASN A 676 21.20 -38.91 -28.15
N GLU A 677 19.98 -39.41 -28.24
CA GLU A 677 19.27 -39.63 -29.49
C GLU A 677 18.76 -38.37 -30.19
N THR A 678 18.74 -37.21 -29.49
CA THR A 678 18.33 -35.96 -30.11
C THR A 678 19.43 -35.44 -31.03
N ARG A 679 19.23 -35.59 -32.34
CA ARG A 679 20.23 -35.21 -33.35
C ARG A 679 20.46 -33.69 -33.39
N GLU A 680 19.43 -32.91 -33.15
CA GLU A 680 19.50 -31.46 -33.16
C GLU A 680 18.51 -30.88 -32.14
N VAL A 681 18.87 -29.75 -31.50
CA VAL A 681 17.94 -29.03 -30.62
C VAL A 681 16.69 -28.65 -31.40
N PRO A 682 15.49 -29.09 -30.99
CA PRO A 682 14.24 -28.71 -31.66
C PRO A 682 14.07 -27.19 -31.77
N VAL A 683 13.53 -26.72 -32.88
CA VAL A 683 13.39 -25.29 -33.15
C VAL A 683 12.60 -24.57 -32.06
N PHE A 684 11.59 -25.18 -31.48
CA PHE A 684 10.79 -24.63 -30.41
C PHE A 684 11.51 -24.50 -29.04
N ASN A 685 12.70 -25.11 -28.89
CA ASN A 685 13.59 -24.96 -27.72
C ASN A 685 14.74 -23.97 -27.97
N ARG A 686 14.96 -23.51 -29.22
CA ARG A 686 15.98 -22.54 -29.56
C ARG A 686 15.57 -21.11 -29.15
N PHE A 687 16.52 -20.24 -29.10
CA PHE A 687 16.34 -18.86 -28.67
C PHE A 687 15.98 -17.95 -29.84
N PHE A 688 14.83 -17.31 -29.75
CA PHE A 688 14.37 -16.28 -30.67
C PHE A 688 14.33 -14.95 -29.92
N LEU A 689 15.03 -13.96 -30.43
CA LEU A 689 15.12 -12.65 -29.81
C LEU A 689 14.34 -11.62 -30.63
N GLY A 690 14.01 -10.50 -29.99
CA GLY A 690 13.13 -9.45 -30.47
C GLY A 690 11.82 -9.39 -29.67
N GLY A 691 11.18 -8.24 -29.63
CA GLY A 691 9.94 -8.00 -28.94
C GLY A 691 10.08 -7.64 -27.46
N GLN A 692 8.97 -7.70 -26.75
CA GLN A 692 8.76 -7.05 -25.44
C GLN A 692 9.72 -7.47 -24.31
N ASP A 693 10.33 -8.66 -24.41
CA ASP A 693 11.07 -9.25 -23.28
C ASP A 693 12.59 -9.22 -23.46
N ASN A 694 13.09 -8.72 -24.60
CA ASN A 694 14.52 -8.61 -24.84
C ASN A 694 14.89 -7.41 -25.72
N LEU A 695 15.04 -7.54 -27.02
CA LEU A 695 15.39 -6.44 -27.94
C LEU A 695 14.12 -5.79 -28.47
N ARG A 696 13.68 -4.75 -27.78
CA ARG A 696 12.35 -4.13 -28.00
C ARG A 696 12.21 -3.32 -29.29
N GLY A 697 13.32 -2.98 -29.92
CA GLY A 697 13.34 -2.32 -31.23
C GLY A 697 13.21 -3.25 -32.43
N TYR A 698 13.21 -4.58 -32.23
CA TYR A 698 13.18 -5.60 -33.27
C TYR A 698 11.97 -6.52 -33.16
N SER A 699 11.51 -7.01 -34.31
CA SER A 699 10.47 -8.01 -34.37
C SER A 699 11.00 -9.39 -33.90
N PRO A 700 10.18 -10.18 -33.18
CA PRO A 700 10.56 -11.53 -32.79
C PRO A 700 10.62 -12.54 -33.96
N THR A 701 10.41 -12.11 -35.19
CA THR A 701 10.32 -12.96 -36.38
C THR A 701 11.66 -13.18 -37.09
N GLY A 702 12.77 -13.31 -36.35
CA GLY A 702 14.07 -13.64 -36.95
C GLY A 702 14.87 -12.43 -37.45
N GLU A 703 14.52 -11.21 -37.00
CA GLU A 703 15.32 -10.00 -37.28
C GLU A 703 16.61 -10.02 -36.47
N VAL A 704 16.64 -10.71 -35.32
CA VAL A 704 17.80 -10.83 -34.45
C VAL A 704 18.31 -12.26 -34.49
N GLY A 705 19.59 -12.44 -34.81
CA GLY A 705 20.21 -13.75 -34.92
C GLY A 705 19.83 -14.52 -36.20
N PHE A 706 19.75 -15.84 -36.07
CA PHE A 706 19.41 -16.76 -37.16
C PHE A 706 17.89 -16.99 -37.26
N PRO A 707 17.30 -17.06 -38.46
CA PRO A 707 15.88 -17.33 -38.62
C PRO A 707 15.42 -18.68 -38.03
N SER A 708 16.35 -19.65 -37.92
CA SER A 708 16.11 -20.97 -37.31
C SER A 708 16.21 -20.94 -35.75
N GLY A 709 16.46 -19.77 -35.16
CA GLY A 709 16.73 -19.61 -33.74
C GLY A 709 18.18 -19.94 -33.37
N GLY A 710 18.68 -19.33 -32.33
CA GLY A 710 20.03 -19.54 -31.77
C GLY A 710 20.07 -20.64 -30.71
N LYS A 711 21.25 -21.20 -30.49
CA LYS A 711 21.54 -22.11 -29.38
C LYS A 711 22.28 -21.41 -28.24
N ILE A 712 22.76 -20.21 -28.47
CA ILE A 712 23.42 -19.33 -27.49
C ILE A 712 22.75 -17.96 -27.62
N PHE A 713 22.46 -17.30 -26.52
CA PHE A 713 22.07 -15.89 -26.55
C PHE A 713 22.67 -15.12 -25.39
N ASP A 714 22.87 -13.84 -25.62
CA ASP A 714 23.20 -12.87 -24.58
C ASP A 714 22.50 -11.56 -24.86
N VAL A 715 21.81 -11.03 -23.84
CA VAL A 715 21.06 -9.77 -23.90
C VAL A 715 21.36 -8.97 -22.66
N PHE A 716 21.79 -7.74 -22.88
CA PHE A 716 21.98 -6.72 -21.86
C PHE A 716 20.93 -5.62 -22.03
N THR A 717 20.33 -5.19 -20.94
CA THR A 717 19.33 -4.12 -20.88
C THR A 717 19.72 -3.09 -19.82
N ALA A 718 19.68 -1.82 -20.18
CA ALA A 718 19.77 -0.70 -19.24
C ALA A 718 18.44 0.09 -19.30
N GLU A 719 17.82 0.32 -18.15
CA GLU A 719 16.55 1.02 -18.05
C GLU A 719 16.63 2.11 -16.96
N LEU A 720 16.30 3.36 -17.33
CA LEU A 720 16.20 4.48 -16.41
C LEU A 720 14.72 4.80 -16.17
N GLY A 721 14.25 4.56 -14.96
CA GLY A 721 12.83 4.66 -14.59
C GLY A 721 12.55 5.81 -13.63
N PHE A 722 11.48 6.58 -13.90
CA PHE A 722 11.01 7.66 -13.04
C PHE A 722 9.49 7.51 -12.80
N PRO A 723 9.01 7.43 -11.53
CA PRO A 723 7.60 7.39 -11.22
C PRO A 723 6.92 8.72 -11.58
N LEU A 724 5.76 8.68 -12.24
CA LEU A 724 4.91 9.84 -12.50
C LEU A 724 3.80 9.98 -11.46
N ALA A 725 3.31 8.87 -10.94
CA ALA A 725 2.25 8.83 -9.93
C ALA A 725 2.56 7.75 -8.90
N ARG A 726 2.38 8.10 -7.62
CA ARG A 726 2.52 7.19 -6.47
C ARG A 726 1.33 7.37 -5.53
N GLU A 727 0.90 6.30 -4.91
CA GLU A 727 -0.15 6.26 -3.90
C GLU A 727 0.31 5.34 -2.76
N HIS A 728 0.21 5.80 -1.51
CA HIS A 728 0.66 5.06 -0.32
C HIS A 728 2.05 4.42 -0.51
N HIS A 729 3.02 5.20 -1.02
CA HIS A 729 4.39 4.77 -1.35
C HIS A 729 4.53 3.72 -2.47
N ARG A 730 3.44 3.32 -3.13
CA ARG A 730 3.48 2.44 -4.32
C ARG A 730 3.51 3.28 -5.60
N THR A 731 4.32 2.85 -6.55
CA THR A 731 4.33 3.44 -7.90
C THR A 731 3.12 2.94 -8.68
N ILE A 732 2.26 3.84 -9.14
CA ILE A 732 1.13 3.52 -10.01
C ILE A 732 1.51 3.64 -11.47
N VAL A 733 2.18 4.73 -11.83
CA VAL A 733 2.63 5.00 -13.20
C VAL A 733 4.11 5.38 -13.18
N LYS A 734 4.91 4.72 -14.02
CA LYS A 734 6.34 4.99 -14.21
C LYS A 734 6.66 5.13 -15.69
N VAL A 735 7.46 6.13 -16.05
CA VAL A 735 8.07 6.28 -17.37
C VAL A 735 9.47 5.72 -17.32
N VAL A 736 9.87 5.05 -18.39
CA VAL A 736 11.20 4.47 -18.53
C VAL A 736 11.83 4.86 -19.87
N GLY A 737 13.13 5.13 -19.85
CA GLY A 737 13.96 5.16 -21.04
C GLY A 737 14.86 3.93 -21.01
N PHE A 738 15.06 3.26 -22.13
CA PHE A 738 15.82 2.02 -22.18
C PHE A 738 16.77 1.91 -23.36
N VAL A 739 17.77 1.05 -23.18
CA VAL A 739 18.68 0.58 -24.22
C VAL A 739 18.82 -0.93 -24.07
N ASP A 740 18.64 -1.68 -25.15
CA ASP A 740 18.84 -3.11 -25.22
C ASP A 740 19.97 -3.45 -26.19
N ILE A 741 20.80 -4.42 -25.84
CA ILE A 741 21.96 -4.87 -26.63
C ILE A 741 22.01 -6.38 -26.58
N GLY A 742 22.05 -7.08 -27.71
CA GLY A 742 22.15 -8.52 -27.69
C GLY A 742 22.00 -9.19 -29.05
N THR A 743 22.15 -10.49 -29.06
CA THR A 743 21.90 -11.36 -30.23
C THR A 743 21.80 -12.82 -29.81
N ALA A 744 21.40 -13.68 -30.76
CA ALA A 744 21.42 -15.13 -30.61
C ALA A 744 22.28 -15.76 -31.72
N TRP A 745 23.17 -16.66 -31.31
CA TRP A 745 24.09 -17.40 -32.19
C TRP A 745 23.71 -18.88 -32.28
N ASP A 746 23.92 -19.45 -33.45
CA ASP A 746 23.59 -20.86 -33.73
C ASP A 746 24.55 -21.82 -33.01
N ASN A 747 25.82 -21.48 -32.88
CA ASN A 747 26.83 -22.30 -32.22
C ASN A 747 27.98 -21.43 -31.68
N ALA A 748 28.89 -22.04 -30.88
CA ALA A 748 30.00 -21.33 -30.27
C ALA A 748 30.99 -20.68 -31.27
N ARG A 749 31.12 -21.25 -32.48
CA ARG A 749 31.98 -20.73 -33.51
C ARG A 749 31.35 -19.48 -34.21
N SER A 750 30.07 -19.31 -34.12
CA SER A 750 29.34 -18.18 -34.69
C SER A 750 29.29 -16.96 -33.76
N VAL A 751 29.74 -17.08 -32.54
CA VAL A 751 29.77 -15.98 -31.55
C VAL A 751 30.67 -14.88 -32.06
N SER A 752 30.11 -13.68 -32.15
CA SER A 752 30.78 -12.47 -32.65
C SER A 752 30.47 -11.29 -31.74
N GLY A 753 31.46 -10.46 -31.45
CA GLY A 753 31.30 -9.18 -30.72
C GLY A 753 31.02 -7.99 -31.61
N ARG A 754 30.83 -8.19 -32.93
CA ARG A 754 30.58 -7.11 -33.87
C ARG A 754 29.17 -6.58 -33.74
N ILE A 755 29.01 -5.27 -33.65
CA ILE A 755 27.71 -4.61 -33.72
C ILE A 755 27.43 -4.33 -35.22
N GLY A 756 26.23 -4.74 -35.68
CA GLY A 756 25.87 -4.57 -37.08
C GLY A 756 24.57 -5.22 -37.49
N SER A 757 24.29 -5.21 -38.81
CA SER A 757 23.01 -5.76 -39.33
C SER A 757 23.08 -7.25 -39.71
N GLY A 758 24.27 -7.90 -39.68
CA GLY A 758 24.42 -9.31 -40.00
C GLY A 758 23.71 -10.24 -39.04
N GLN A 759 23.57 -11.54 -39.42
CA GLN A 759 22.92 -12.56 -38.59
C GLN A 759 23.71 -12.92 -37.34
N ARG A 760 25.02 -12.74 -37.35
CA ARG A 760 25.92 -13.01 -36.22
C ARG A 760 26.20 -11.79 -35.37
N ASP A 761 25.80 -10.61 -35.90
CA ASP A 761 26.13 -9.32 -35.29
C ASP A 761 25.19 -9.03 -34.09
N ILE A 762 25.75 -8.37 -33.12
CA ILE A 762 25.00 -7.82 -31.98
C ILE A 762 24.10 -6.70 -32.48
N LYS A 763 22.84 -6.76 -32.11
CA LYS A 763 21.83 -5.73 -32.35
C LYS A 763 21.73 -4.81 -31.16
N THR A 764 21.42 -3.54 -31.44
CA THR A 764 21.21 -2.52 -30.41
C THR A 764 19.93 -1.76 -30.69
N ASP A 765 19.21 -1.45 -29.65
CA ASP A 765 18.02 -0.57 -29.72
C ASP A 765 17.93 0.37 -28.53
N ALA A 766 17.09 1.37 -28.65
CA ALA A 766 16.71 2.26 -27.56
C ALA A 766 15.25 2.67 -27.70
N GLY A 767 14.66 3.08 -26.58
CA GLY A 767 13.26 3.48 -26.62
C GLY A 767 12.75 4.09 -25.33
N LEU A 768 11.44 4.29 -25.32
CA LEU A 768 10.69 4.83 -24.18
C LEU A 768 9.54 3.89 -23.85
N GLY A 769 9.19 3.82 -22.58
CA GLY A 769 8.07 3.00 -22.15
C GLY A 769 7.31 3.60 -20.98
N ILE A 770 6.08 3.11 -20.83
CA ILE A 770 5.21 3.43 -19.69
C ILE A 770 4.92 2.13 -18.95
N ARG A 771 5.01 2.19 -17.64
CA ARG A 771 4.68 1.08 -16.72
C ARG A 771 3.50 1.47 -15.87
N PHE A 772 2.48 0.63 -15.82
CA PHE A 772 1.36 0.73 -14.90
C PHE A 772 1.49 -0.41 -13.90
N THR A 773 1.75 -0.08 -12.65
CA THR A 773 1.85 -1.10 -11.60
C THR A 773 0.46 -1.37 -11.04
N THR A 774 -0.08 -2.52 -11.39
CA THR A 774 -1.32 -3.02 -10.79
C THR A 774 -0.98 -3.94 -9.61
N PRO A 775 -1.91 -4.20 -8.69
CA PRO A 775 -1.67 -5.15 -7.60
C PRO A 775 -1.31 -6.56 -8.04
N ALA A 776 -1.70 -6.99 -9.26
CA ALA A 776 -1.41 -8.34 -9.75
C ALA A 776 -0.11 -8.44 -10.56
N PHE A 777 0.11 -7.50 -11.45
CA PHE A 777 1.28 -7.48 -12.33
C PHE A 777 1.44 -6.10 -12.97
N PRO A 778 2.65 -5.67 -13.26
CA PRO A 778 2.86 -4.46 -14.04
C PRO A 778 2.45 -4.66 -15.50
N ILE A 779 1.84 -3.63 -16.06
CA ILE A 779 1.52 -3.52 -17.50
C ILE A 779 2.61 -2.66 -18.13
N ARG A 780 3.18 -3.11 -19.22
CA ARG A 780 4.25 -2.44 -19.96
C ARG A 780 3.78 -2.07 -21.36
N LEU A 781 4.06 -0.83 -21.76
CA LEU A 781 3.91 -0.37 -23.13
C LEU A 781 5.22 0.26 -23.54
N ASP A 782 5.92 -0.32 -24.50
CA ASP A 782 7.24 0.11 -24.95
C ASP A 782 7.21 0.47 -26.43
N TRP A 783 7.84 1.59 -26.76
CA TRP A 783 8.21 1.97 -28.11
C TRP A 783 9.74 1.87 -28.24
N GLY A 784 10.22 0.98 -29.09
CA GLY A 784 11.63 0.71 -29.34
C GLY A 784 12.04 0.99 -30.77
N TYR A 785 13.20 1.59 -30.95
CA TYR A 785 13.84 1.86 -32.24
C TYR A 785 15.14 1.07 -32.33
N GLY A 786 15.25 0.20 -33.33
CA GLY A 786 16.48 -0.56 -33.58
C GLY A 786 17.47 0.21 -34.44
N PHE A 787 18.77 0.14 -34.11
CA PHE A 787 19.79 0.86 -34.85
C PHE A 787 20.41 0.05 -36.01
N ASN A 788 20.28 -1.26 -36.00
CA ASN A 788 21.01 -2.17 -36.87
C ASN A 788 20.08 -3.04 -37.73
N HIS A 789 19.07 -2.42 -38.35
CA HIS A 789 18.15 -3.10 -39.23
C HIS A 789 18.79 -3.52 -40.58
N ARG A 790 18.21 -4.57 -41.19
CA ARG A 790 18.46 -4.93 -42.59
C ARG A 790 17.50 -4.16 -43.47
N PRO A 791 17.85 -3.99 -44.76
CA PRO A 791 16.89 -3.43 -45.71
C PRO A 791 15.56 -4.20 -45.73
N GLY A 792 14.47 -3.47 -45.59
CA GLY A 792 13.11 -4.06 -45.55
C GLY A 792 12.58 -4.44 -44.15
N GLU A 793 13.41 -4.39 -43.11
CA GLU A 793 12.96 -4.55 -41.74
C GLU A 793 12.32 -3.27 -41.18
N ARG A 794 11.41 -3.40 -40.20
CA ARG A 794 10.78 -2.24 -39.57
C ARG A 794 11.74 -1.57 -38.59
N LEU A 795 11.87 -0.24 -38.69
CA LEU A 795 12.79 0.54 -37.84
C LEU A 795 12.38 0.65 -36.37
N TYR A 796 11.10 0.45 -36.07
CA TYR A 796 10.57 0.56 -34.70
C TYR A 796 9.50 -0.48 -34.45
N GLN A 797 9.32 -0.79 -33.18
CA GLN A 797 8.30 -1.70 -32.67
C GLN A 797 7.53 -1.06 -31.53
N ILE A 798 6.26 -1.38 -31.42
CA ILE A 798 5.43 -1.08 -30.25
C ILE A 798 5.11 -2.42 -29.57
N ASN A 799 5.51 -2.57 -28.35
CA ASN A 799 5.37 -3.80 -27.58
C ASN A 799 4.45 -3.56 -26.38
N PHE A 800 3.53 -4.49 -26.19
CA PHE A 800 2.70 -4.57 -24.99
C PHE A 800 3.11 -5.81 -24.19
N GLY A 801 3.37 -5.64 -22.90
CA GLY A 801 3.79 -6.72 -22.01
C GLY A 801 3.04 -6.74 -20.69
N LEU A 802 2.87 -7.93 -20.15
CA LEU A 802 2.33 -8.17 -18.81
C LEU A 802 3.42 -8.79 -17.94
N GLY A 803 3.58 -8.29 -16.71
CA GLY A 803 4.60 -8.73 -15.78
C GLY A 803 5.85 -7.86 -15.73
N PRO A 804 6.76 -8.10 -14.75
CA PRO A 804 8.05 -7.41 -14.67
C PRO A 804 8.95 -7.81 -15.84
N MET A 805 9.92 -6.95 -16.16
CA MET A 805 10.93 -7.27 -17.18
C MET A 805 12.14 -7.97 -16.55
N PHE A 806 12.41 -7.71 -15.26
CA PHE A 806 13.59 -8.17 -14.52
C PHE A 806 13.20 -9.03 -13.32
#